data_b59774b570e9d432d3e8023dc46f4469
#
_entry.id   b59774b570e9d432d3e8023dc46f4469
#
_cell.length_a   1.000
_cell.length_b   1.000
_cell.length_c   1.000
_cell.angle_alpha   90.00
_cell.angle_beta   90.00
_cell.angle_gamma   90.00
#
_symmetry.space_group_name_H-M   'P 1'
#
loop_
_entity.id
_entity.type
_entity.pdbx_description
1 polymer ?
#
loop_
_entity_poly.entity_id
_entity_poly.type
_entity_poly.pdbx_seq_one_letter_code
_entity_poly.pdbx_strand_id
1 'polypeptide(L)'
;MGDFLESQTCIRALNDHNLRSVVLNFVRGLISMLVSKIDTVEDALEQIGGKGRSLSKMVRSGFTVPGGFIVTADAYRKFIRENGLQNEILKNAKPTLKDGYPVFDDCSNLIREQIIQVPLGEGLIKEIEDAYNQLVGDGTPVAVRSSANAEDLPGLSFAGQQETFLNVRGSKSLVEAVQKCWASLWTAQALSYRHQNGIDQNSVAMAVVVQKMVPSEVSGILFTANPATGDRSEMIINSSFGLGEAVVSGQVTPDTYIVNRQDLKLKDTVLGPKEQQVVYDGDEGIRIDEVSSEDRDLSSLSDQMIAELSQVALEVESMYEGLPQDIEWAFCDGVLHLLQSRPITNLPVQPIELDWTPNPPARLVSRRQIVENMPDPICPLFEELYLTRGLESPRNGESLMVGGGPMFVTVNGYAYQRFDWPAIIKEADRRKRLNESDQAVSEDEIEAAEYKAFMSAHNKNIQGAIDAAEVDIELFRKDLEDSELRAFEKWFSEQNDESLAGSIVMPKSDNSTYIAFNHTAQNDAMLDSWYQGAKPRLEGVAEKWRGLDIKTAEDEKLLEGIVEMGMEEGRYWSSDSSHTFGVAKSTDDQLQCFLRETLPDHNFISGQFLSGIESKAMQANADLFEIAKLIRENEELSYLVLAIPSNFLMAELRNSKEAGAVVDAIDEYLLAYGHQGYSMDFIEPTQIEDPSALFATLKAMVRDKEYHPDQQAEKTAAIRSQKLGEITELLSGLEYWQFRYRLWLARKYNYIREEVAFRFGYTWSILRPMAFELGERLAAAGTLSKKDDVFFLVSEELEKAIEAKRSEIPYPDLGVLAEERRALREARKLHHPPGTLPPEASEIGGIAFKETQIKNDEDDNLMRGFAVSSGKVTAKASVIEGPSEFDKMEPGSILVSPLTTPAWTQLFAHAVGLVTDVGSILAHGSIVAREYGIPAVLGVGNGTKRIKHGQTITIDGDKGTVEILD
;
A
#
# COMPACT_ATOMS: atom_id res chain seq x y z
N MET A 1 -21.86 30.70 -46.58
CA MET A 1 -20.47 30.81 -46.22
C MET A 1 -19.81 32.07 -46.83
N GLY A 2 -20.15 32.47 -48.08
CA GLY A 2 -19.69 33.74 -48.66
C GLY A 2 -20.18 34.98 -47.88
N ASP A 3 -21.45 35.06 -47.53
CA ASP A 3 -22.06 36.20 -46.85
C ASP A 3 -21.67 36.36 -45.37
N PHE A 4 -21.08 35.36 -44.74
CA PHE A 4 -20.63 35.42 -43.34
C PHE A 4 -19.22 36.01 -43.20
N LEU A 5 -18.41 35.91 -44.23
CA LEU A 5 -17.04 36.43 -44.25
C LEU A 5 -16.95 37.96 -44.59
N GLU A 6 -18.02 38.57 -45.10
CA GLU A 6 -18.08 39.99 -45.45
C GLU A 6 -18.75 40.86 -44.34
N SER A 7 -19.19 40.29 -43.24
CA SER A 7 -19.81 41.08 -42.16
C SER A 7 -18.76 41.85 -41.35
N GLN A 8 -19.05 43.15 -41.04
CA GLN A 8 -18.20 44.00 -40.19
C GLN A 8 -17.88 43.38 -38.81
N THR A 9 -18.63 42.37 -38.37
CA THR A 9 -18.43 41.61 -37.13
C THR A 9 -17.27 40.64 -37.24
N CYS A 10 -17.05 39.99 -38.42
CA CYS A 10 -15.90 39.10 -38.66
C CYS A 10 -14.59 39.91 -38.77
N ILE A 11 -14.62 41.09 -39.32
CA ILE A 11 -13.43 41.96 -39.45
C ILE A 11 -12.99 42.48 -38.05
N ARG A 12 -13.91 42.73 -37.13
CA ARG A 12 -13.59 43.08 -35.73
C ARG A 12 -13.05 41.89 -34.93
N ALA A 13 -13.55 40.70 -35.16
CA ALA A 13 -13.05 39.46 -34.50
C ALA A 13 -11.63 39.08 -34.95
N LEU A 14 -11.23 39.43 -36.17
CA LEU A 14 -9.88 39.14 -36.67
C LEU A 14 -8.79 40.10 -36.13
N ASN A 15 -9.19 41.21 -35.52
CA ASN A 15 -8.28 42.17 -34.89
C ASN A 15 -8.11 41.96 -33.38
N ASP A 16 -8.91 41.10 -32.77
CA ASP A 16 -8.78 40.70 -31.36
C ASP A 16 -8.00 39.38 -31.28
N HIS A 17 -6.84 39.42 -30.63
CA HIS A 17 -5.92 38.25 -30.53
C HIS A 17 -6.58 37.03 -29.87
N ASN A 18 -7.49 37.23 -28.90
CA ASN A 18 -8.21 36.15 -28.25
C ASN A 18 -9.36 35.58 -29.10
N LEU A 19 -10.09 36.43 -29.81
CA LEU A 19 -11.13 36.01 -30.74
C LEU A 19 -10.55 35.39 -32.02
N ARG A 20 -9.36 35.82 -32.44
CA ARG A 20 -8.65 35.22 -33.59
C ARG A 20 -8.24 33.76 -33.32
N SER A 21 -7.81 33.43 -32.10
CA SER A 21 -7.51 32.04 -31.69
C SER A 21 -8.79 31.19 -31.65
N VAL A 22 -9.90 31.71 -31.15
CA VAL A 22 -11.20 31.02 -31.11
C VAL A 22 -11.78 30.81 -32.52
N VAL A 23 -11.70 31.82 -33.40
CA VAL A 23 -12.18 31.70 -34.79
C VAL A 23 -11.26 30.78 -35.60
N LEU A 24 -9.93 30.83 -35.41
CA LEU A 24 -8.99 29.90 -36.04
C LEU A 24 -9.20 28.48 -35.55
N ASN A 25 -9.44 28.25 -34.26
CA ASN A 25 -9.77 26.95 -33.73
C ASN A 25 -11.15 26.46 -34.19
N PHE A 26 -12.12 27.34 -34.36
CA PHE A 26 -13.43 27.01 -34.93
C PHE A 26 -13.35 26.68 -36.43
N VAL A 27 -12.54 27.40 -37.22
CA VAL A 27 -12.30 27.12 -38.67
C VAL A 27 -11.39 25.87 -38.82
N ARG A 28 -10.41 25.67 -37.96
CA ARG A 28 -9.62 24.44 -37.93
C ARG A 28 -10.48 23.21 -37.54
N GLY A 29 -11.43 23.34 -36.60
CA GLY A 29 -12.41 22.29 -36.29
C GLY A 29 -13.38 21.95 -37.42
N LEU A 30 -13.50 22.78 -38.44
CA LEU A 30 -14.33 22.54 -39.63
C LEU A 30 -13.62 21.78 -40.76
N ILE A 31 -12.29 21.64 -40.71
CA ILE A 31 -11.48 20.83 -41.64
C ILE A 31 -10.68 19.81 -40.81
N SER A 32 -11.36 18.85 -40.24
CA SER A 32 -10.65 17.74 -39.59
C SER A 32 -10.05 16.87 -40.69
N MET A 33 -8.72 16.77 -40.73
CA MET A 33 -8.03 15.83 -41.62
C MET A 33 -8.21 14.42 -41.06
N LEU A 34 -8.87 13.54 -41.83
CA LEU A 34 -9.13 12.17 -41.38
C LEU A 34 -7.86 11.28 -41.49
N VAL A 35 -6.96 11.63 -42.43
CA VAL A 35 -5.67 10.98 -42.62
C VAL A 35 -4.58 12.04 -42.69
N SER A 36 -3.47 11.87 -41.97
CA SER A 36 -2.36 12.81 -41.90
C SER A 36 -1.02 12.08 -42.00
N LYS A 37 -0.01 12.65 -42.67
CA LYS A 37 1.33 12.07 -42.69
C LYS A 37 2.07 12.28 -41.39
N ILE A 38 2.89 11.29 -40.96
CA ILE A 38 3.65 11.37 -39.70
C ILE A 38 4.61 12.56 -39.66
N ASP A 39 5.20 12.94 -40.78
CA ASP A 39 6.18 14.04 -40.93
C ASP A 39 5.58 15.45 -40.89
N THR A 40 4.29 15.58 -41.13
CA THR A 40 3.63 16.87 -41.26
C THR A 40 2.54 17.14 -40.23
N VAL A 41 2.13 16.12 -39.50
CA VAL A 41 1.04 16.24 -38.49
C VAL A 41 1.45 17.09 -37.29
N GLU A 42 0.53 17.94 -36.78
CA GLU A 42 0.74 18.70 -35.56
C GLU A 42 0.76 17.77 -34.34
N ASP A 43 1.48 18.15 -33.29
CA ASP A 43 1.63 17.44 -32.03
C ASP A 43 0.37 17.57 -31.14
N ALA A 44 -0.72 16.94 -31.56
CA ALA A 44 -2.01 16.97 -30.88
C ALA A 44 -2.39 15.56 -30.41
N LEU A 45 -2.10 15.22 -29.15
CA LEU A 45 -2.39 13.93 -28.52
C LEU A 45 -3.83 13.45 -28.78
N GLU A 46 -4.80 14.34 -28.65
CA GLU A 46 -6.23 14.07 -28.88
C GLU A 46 -6.59 13.64 -30.30
N GLN A 47 -5.72 13.95 -31.28
CA GLN A 47 -5.97 13.63 -32.71
C GLN A 47 -5.17 12.43 -33.21
N ILE A 48 -3.93 12.25 -32.70
CA ILE A 48 -2.99 11.26 -33.26
C ILE A 48 -2.58 10.17 -32.25
N GLY A 49 -3.02 10.30 -30.99
CA GLY A 49 -2.70 9.38 -29.91
C GLY A 49 -1.23 9.41 -29.50
N GLY A 50 -0.85 8.61 -28.50
CA GLY A 50 0.50 8.56 -27.92
C GLY A 50 1.57 8.12 -28.92
N LYS A 51 1.37 6.99 -29.59
CA LYS A 51 2.35 6.47 -30.59
C LYS A 51 2.52 7.40 -31.78
N GLY A 52 1.42 7.95 -32.29
CA GLY A 52 1.47 8.91 -33.40
C GLY A 52 2.24 10.17 -33.05
N ARG A 53 2.03 10.68 -31.83
CA ARG A 53 2.73 11.84 -31.26
C ARG A 53 4.24 11.59 -31.14
N SER A 54 4.62 10.46 -30.57
CA SER A 54 6.02 10.07 -30.40
C SER A 54 6.75 9.96 -31.74
N LEU A 55 6.18 9.24 -32.71
CA LEU A 55 6.76 9.08 -34.05
C LEU A 55 6.91 10.42 -34.77
N SER A 56 5.90 11.27 -34.72
CA SER A 56 5.95 12.60 -35.34
C SER A 56 7.03 13.48 -34.72
N LYS A 57 7.21 13.41 -33.40
CA LYS A 57 8.25 14.15 -32.68
C LYS A 57 9.66 13.66 -33.07
N MET A 58 9.89 12.33 -33.14
CA MET A 58 11.16 11.75 -33.56
C MET A 58 11.51 12.11 -35.02
N VAL A 59 10.56 12.03 -35.96
CA VAL A 59 10.78 12.43 -37.35
C VAL A 59 11.19 13.90 -37.46
N ARG A 60 10.49 14.78 -36.79
CA ARG A 60 10.80 16.23 -36.78
C ARG A 60 12.16 16.55 -36.14
N SER A 61 12.61 15.72 -35.21
CA SER A 61 13.93 15.84 -34.58
C SER A 61 15.05 15.24 -35.43
N GLY A 62 14.74 14.65 -36.59
CA GLY A 62 15.72 14.17 -37.55
C GLY A 62 16.16 12.71 -37.37
N PHE A 63 15.51 11.96 -36.50
CA PHE A 63 15.80 10.53 -36.35
C PHE A 63 15.31 9.69 -37.52
N THR A 64 15.99 8.58 -37.78
CA THR A 64 15.59 7.63 -38.82
C THR A 64 14.37 6.83 -38.32
N VAL A 65 13.20 7.23 -38.75
CA VAL A 65 11.91 6.60 -38.47
C VAL A 65 11.29 6.12 -39.76
N PRO A 66 10.75 4.89 -39.85
CA PRO A 66 10.08 4.42 -41.07
C PRO A 66 8.89 5.33 -41.41
N GLY A 67 8.77 5.70 -42.68
CA GLY A 67 7.68 6.56 -43.13
C GLY A 67 6.31 5.97 -42.90
N GLY A 68 5.30 6.84 -42.76
CA GLY A 68 3.94 6.41 -42.46
C GLY A 68 2.91 7.53 -42.51
N PHE A 69 1.67 7.18 -42.19
CA PHE A 69 0.55 8.10 -42.02
C PHE A 69 -0.30 7.66 -40.84
N ILE A 70 -1.16 8.56 -40.37
CA ILE A 70 -2.04 8.35 -39.22
C ILE A 70 -3.49 8.53 -39.68
N VAL A 71 -4.31 7.52 -39.47
CA VAL A 71 -5.77 7.65 -39.49
C VAL A 71 -6.15 8.25 -38.15
N THR A 72 -6.64 9.48 -38.14
CA THR A 72 -6.76 10.27 -36.90
C THR A 72 -7.92 9.80 -36.02
N ALA A 73 -7.87 10.15 -34.73
CA ALA A 73 -8.98 9.91 -33.82
C ALA A 73 -10.30 10.59 -34.27
N ASP A 74 -10.20 11.64 -35.05
CA ASP A 74 -11.41 12.27 -35.64
C ASP A 74 -12.07 11.39 -36.72
N ALA A 75 -11.29 10.55 -37.41
CA ALA A 75 -11.84 9.54 -38.31
C ALA A 75 -12.64 8.48 -37.52
N TYR A 76 -12.14 8.03 -36.39
CA TYR A 76 -12.84 7.14 -35.46
C TYR A 76 -14.14 7.80 -34.94
N ARG A 77 -14.03 9.02 -34.37
CA ARG A 77 -15.19 9.76 -33.86
C ARG A 77 -16.27 9.98 -34.94
N LYS A 78 -15.85 10.27 -36.17
CA LYS A 78 -16.74 10.41 -37.32
C LYS A 78 -17.43 9.09 -37.64
N PHE A 79 -16.70 7.99 -37.73
CA PHE A 79 -17.22 6.65 -37.98
C PHE A 79 -18.27 6.24 -36.93
N ILE A 80 -17.94 6.40 -35.61
CA ILE A 80 -18.87 6.07 -34.53
C ILE A 80 -20.15 6.94 -34.59
N ARG A 81 -20.00 8.22 -34.85
CA ARG A 81 -21.15 9.15 -34.90
C ARG A 81 -22.03 8.92 -36.12
N GLU A 82 -21.48 8.79 -37.34
CA GLU A 82 -22.24 8.60 -38.56
C GLU A 82 -23.04 7.30 -38.57
N ASN A 83 -22.58 6.29 -37.86
CA ASN A 83 -23.23 5.00 -37.71
C ASN A 83 -24.08 4.87 -36.46
N GLY A 84 -24.20 5.91 -35.64
CA GLY A 84 -25.04 5.96 -34.45
C GLY A 84 -24.57 5.02 -33.33
N LEU A 85 -23.30 4.56 -33.33
CA LEU A 85 -22.78 3.54 -32.41
C LEU A 85 -22.51 4.07 -31.00
N GLN A 86 -22.31 5.39 -30.81
CA GLN A 86 -21.89 5.97 -29.54
C GLN A 86 -22.77 5.55 -28.36
N ASN A 87 -24.08 5.75 -28.49
CA ASN A 87 -25.02 5.46 -27.40
C ASN A 87 -25.11 3.96 -27.09
N GLU A 88 -25.03 3.09 -28.11
CA GLU A 88 -25.06 1.65 -27.94
C GLU A 88 -23.79 1.12 -27.26
N ILE A 89 -22.61 1.62 -27.69
CA ILE A 89 -21.34 1.27 -27.05
C ILE A 89 -21.36 1.67 -25.58
N LEU A 90 -21.73 2.92 -25.25
CA LEU A 90 -21.76 3.39 -23.86
C LEU A 90 -22.78 2.64 -23.00
N LYS A 91 -23.92 2.26 -23.58
CA LYS A 91 -24.90 1.41 -22.88
C LYS A 91 -24.35 0.03 -22.56
N ASN A 92 -23.57 -0.55 -23.48
CA ASN A 92 -23.03 -1.89 -23.38
C ASN A 92 -21.68 -1.93 -22.64
N ALA A 93 -20.94 -0.82 -22.53
CA ALA A 93 -19.64 -0.74 -21.86
C ALA A 93 -19.76 -0.77 -20.31
N LYS A 94 -20.62 -1.63 -19.79
CA LYS A 94 -20.83 -1.85 -18.35
C LYS A 94 -20.47 -3.30 -18.02
N PRO A 95 -19.80 -3.54 -16.87
CA PRO A 95 -19.48 -4.92 -16.47
C PRO A 95 -20.73 -5.74 -16.19
N THR A 96 -20.67 -7.04 -16.44
CA THR A 96 -21.56 -8.02 -15.83
C THR A 96 -20.93 -8.54 -14.55
N LEU A 97 -21.75 -9.01 -13.60
CA LEU A 97 -21.22 -9.61 -12.36
C LEU A 97 -21.18 -11.13 -12.49
N LYS A 98 -20.00 -11.73 -12.34
CA LYS A 98 -19.80 -13.17 -12.20
C LYS A 98 -19.27 -13.46 -10.81
N ASP A 99 -20.02 -14.23 -10.03
CA ASP A 99 -19.71 -14.49 -8.62
C ASP A 99 -19.51 -13.22 -7.78
N GLY A 100 -20.21 -12.11 -8.17
CA GLY A 100 -20.09 -10.80 -7.54
C GLY A 100 -18.87 -9.98 -7.95
N TYR A 101 -18.10 -10.42 -8.95
CA TYR A 101 -16.96 -9.68 -9.50
C TYR A 101 -17.28 -9.10 -10.88
N PRO A 102 -16.87 -7.86 -11.17
CA PRO A 102 -17.09 -7.23 -12.48
C PRO A 102 -16.24 -7.92 -13.56
N VAL A 103 -16.90 -8.38 -14.63
CA VAL A 103 -16.26 -8.97 -15.82
C VAL A 103 -16.73 -8.26 -17.08
N PHE A 104 -15.85 -8.16 -18.08
CA PHE A 104 -16.07 -7.37 -19.30
C PHE A 104 -16.09 -8.18 -20.59
N ASP A 105 -16.00 -9.50 -20.53
CA ASP A 105 -15.87 -10.36 -21.72
C ASP A 105 -17.07 -10.25 -22.66
N ASP A 106 -18.28 -10.36 -22.14
CA ASP A 106 -19.50 -10.33 -22.92
C ASP A 106 -19.73 -8.97 -23.59
N CYS A 107 -19.55 -7.87 -22.84
CA CYS A 107 -19.71 -6.52 -23.37
C CYS A 107 -18.60 -6.18 -24.37
N SER A 108 -17.37 -6.63 -24.15
CA SER A 108 -16.26 -6.49 -25.08
C SER A 108 -16.58 -7.15 -26.42
N ASN A 109 -16.97 -8.42 -26.41
CA ASN A 109 -17.31 -9.15 -27.63
C ASN A 109 -18.43 -8.46 -28.42
N LEU A 110 -19.50 -8.07 -27.73
CA LEU A 110 -20.62 -7.36 -28.35
C LEU A 110 -20.20 -6.05 -29.03
N ILE A 111 -19.44 -5.20 -28.32
CA ILE A 111 -19.00 -3.90 -28.84
C ILE A 111 -18.03 -4.08 -30.02
N ARG A 112 -17.08 -4.99 -29.91
CA ARG A 112 -16.11 -5.28 -30.96
C ARG A 112 -16.80 -5.81 -32.23
N GLU A 113 -17.76 -6.72 -32.11
CA GLU A 113 -18.55 -7.21 -33.23
C GLU A 113 -19.35 -6.09 -33.91
N GLN A 114 -20.00 -5.22 -33.14
CA GLN A 114 -20.71 -4.05 -33.68
C GLN A 114 -19.80 -3.14 -34.51
N ILE A 115 -18.57 -2.86 -34.02
CA ILE A 115 -17.61 -2.02 -34.75
C ILE A 115 -17.16 -2.72 -36.05
N ILE A 116 -16.85 -4.01 -36.02
CA ILE A 116 -16.32 -4.76 -37.16
C ILE A 116 -17.38 -4.97 -38.26
N GLN A 117 -18.66 -5.13 -37.90
CA GLN A 117 -19.72 -5.42 -38.86
C GLN A 117 -20.17 -4.18 -39.69
N VAL A 118 -19.93 -2.99 -39.20
CA VAL A 118 -20.34 -1.74 -39.85
C VAL A 118 -19.27 -1.31 -40.87
N PRO A 119 -19.59 -1.16 -42.16
CA PRO A 119 -18.60 -0.78 -43.16
C PRO A 119 -18.11 0.66 -42.97
N LEU A 120 -16.85 0.93 -43.26
CA LEU A 120 -16.31 2.27 -43.34
C LEU A 120 -16.92 3.04 -44.53
N GLY A 121 -17.08 4.37 -44.35
CA GLY A 121 -17.60 5.20 -45.41
C GLY A 121 -16.62 5.31 -46.61
N GLU A 122 -17.13 5.29 -47.84
CA GLU A 122 -16.33 5.30 -49.07
C GLU A 122 -15.28 6.44 -49.13
N GLY A 123 -15.62 7.62 -48.57
CA GLY A 123 -14.70 8.76 -48.51
C GLY A 123 -13.46 8.50 -47.65
N LEU A 124 -13.63 7.87 -46.48
CA LEU A 124 -12.51 7.52 -45.61
C LEU A 124 -11.68 6.39 -46.22
N ILE A 125 -12.32 5.36 -46.76
CA ILE A 125 -11.63 4.29 -47.48
C ILE A 125 -10.69 4.85 -48.55
N LYS A 126 -11.21 5.76 -49.37
CA LYS A 126 -10.42 6.40 -50.42
C LYS A 126 -9.23 7.21 -49.87
N GLU A 127 -9.41 7.98 -48.79
CA GLU A 127 -8.31 8.72 -48.15
C GLU A 127 -7.23 7.79 -47.63
N ILE A 128 -7.58 6.65 -47.02
CA ILE A 128 -6.64 5.63 -46.55
C ILE A 128 -5.88 5.00 -47.75
N GLU A 129 -6.59 4.60 -48.79
CA GLU A 129 -6.01 4.04 -50.04
C GLU A 129 -5.05 4.99 -50.72
N ASP A 130 -5.46 6.24 -50.88
CA ASP A 130 -4.63 7.29 -51.49
C ASP A 130 -3.34 7.52 -50.65
N ALA A 131 -3.43 7.53 -49.31
CA ALA A 131 -2.29 7.68 -48.45
C ALA A 131 -1.34 6.46 -48.49
N TYR A 132 -1.89 5.25 -48.50
CA TYR A 132 -1.13 4.01 -48.64
C TYR A 132 -0.36 3.95 -49.99
N ASN A 133 -1.04 4.25 -51.10
CA ASN A 133 -0.42 4.27 -52.42
C ASN A 133 0.65 5.36 -52.57
N GLN A 134 0.50 6.50 -51.88
CA GLN A 134 1.57 7.54 -51.84
C GLN A 134 2.77 7.13 -51.01
N LEU A 135 2.55 6.36 -49.91
CA LEU A 135 3.62 5.95 -49.03
C LEU A 135 4.50 4.89 -49.64
N VAL A 136 3.93 3.81 -50.22
CA VAL A 136 4.68 2.59 -50.55
C VAL A 136 4.32 1.96 -51.91
N GLY A 137 3.18 2.29 -52.45
CA GLY A 137 2.58 1.56 -53.56
C GLY A 137 1.89 0.27 -53.13
N ASP A 138 1.04 -0.26 -53.99
CA ASP A 138 0.25 -1.46 -53.65
C ASP A 138 1.16 -2.69 -53.45
N GLY A 139 0.90 -3.42 -52.34
CA GLY A 139 1.61 -4.68 -52.01
C GLY A 139 2.84 -4.55 -51.12
N THR A 140 3.29 -3.35 -50.70
CA THR A 140 4.37 -3.20 -49.73
C THR A 140 3.83 -3.40 -48.28
N PRO A 141 4.58 -4.16 -47.43
CA PRO A 141 4.13 -4.45 -46.09
C PRO A 141 4.11 -3.21 -45.16
N VAL A 142 3.06 -3.07 -44.40
CA VAL A 142 2.93 -2.04 -43.35
C VAL A 142 2.55 -2.66 -42.00
N ALA A 143 2.95 -1.99 -40.92
CA ALA A 143 2.45 -2.20 -39.59
C ALA A 143 1.26 -1.27 -39.34
N VAL A 144 0.17 -1.80 -38.84
CA VAL A 144 -1.03 -1.06 -38.45
C VAL A 144 -1.18 -1.12 -36.94
N ARG A 145 -0.90 0.01 -36.30
CA ARG A 145 -0.71 0.10 -34.84
C ARG A 145 -1.76 1.01 -34.21
N SER A 146 -2.40 0.52 -33.18
CA SER A 146 -3.32 1.32 -32.35
C SER A 146 -2.57 2.48 -31.65
N SER A 147 -3.19 3.64 -31.59
CA SER A 147 -2.68 4.85 -30.95
C SER A 147 -3.82 5.61 -30.26
N ALA A 148 -4.14 5.22 -29.03
CA ALA A 148 -5.23 5.83 -28.28
C ALA A 148 -4.82 7.18 -27.66
N ASN A 149 -5.80 8.08 -27.50
CA ASN A 149 -5.59 9.36 -26.83
C ASN A 149 -5.40 9.23 -25.31
N ALA A 150 -5.84 8.10 -24.71
CA ALA A 150 -5.69 7.80 -23.28
C ALA A 150 -4.49 6.90 -22.98
N GLU A 151 -3.62 6.57 -23.97
CA GLU A 151 -2.55 5.56 -23.81
C GLU A 151 -1.42 6.04 -22.89
N ASP A 152 -1.08 7.34 -22.92
CA ASP A 152 0.03 7.94 -22.18
C ASP A 152 -0.44 9.02 -21.18
N LEU A 153 -1.45 8.73 -20.38
CA LEU A 153 -1.85 9.63 -19.30
C LEU A 153 -0.84 9.58 -18.15
N PRO A 154 -0.55 10.70 -17.45
CA PRO A 154 0.37 10.73 -16.33
C PRO A 154 0.03 9.68 -15.25
N GLY A 155 0.98 8.80 -14.94
CA GLY A 155 0.80 7.74 -13.94
C GLY A 155 0.00 6.52 -14.41
N LEU A 156 -0.44 6.45 -15.67
CA LEU A 156 -1.20 5.35 -16.24
C LEU A 156 -0.46 4.77 -17.46
N SER A 157 -0.50 3.46 -17.62
CA SER A 157 0.11 2.75 -18.75
C SER A 157 -0.85 1.72 -19.34
N PHE A 158 -1.19 1.89 -20.61
CA PHE A 158 -1.99 0.95 -21.40
C PHE A 158 -1.15 -0.04 -22.19
N ALA A 159 0.11 -0.26 -21.82
CA ALA A 159 1.01 -1.15 -22.54
C ALA A 159 0.41 -2.55 -22.73
N GLY A 160 0.48 -3.07 -23.95
CA GLY A 160 0.00 -4.42 -24.29
C GLY A 160 -1.52 -4.64 -24.29
N GLN A 161 -2.34 -3.59 -24.13
CA GLN A 161 -3.81 -3.75 -24.07
C GLN A 161 -4.51 -3.60 -25.42
N GLN A 162 -3.80 -3.19 -26.47
CA GLN A 162 -4.37 -2.89 -27.78
C GLN A 162 -3.62 -3.63 -28.89
N GLU A 163 -4.34 -3.96 -29.97
CA GLU A 163 -3.81 -4.81 -31.06
C GLU A 163 -2.94 -4.07 -32.05
N THR A 164 -1.90 -4.76 -32.55
CA THR A 164 -1.04 -4.34 -33.65
C THR A 164 -1.07 -5.42 -34.74
N PHE A 165 -1.19 -5.02 -35.99
CA PHE A 165 -1.19 -5.92 -37.15
C PHE A 165 0.06 -5.67 -38.01
N LEU A 166 0.87 -6.72 -38.17
CA LEU A 166 2.12 -6.68 -38.91
C LEU A 166 2.00 -7.32 -40.28
N ASN A 167 2.85 -6.92 -41.23
CA ASN A 167 2.90 -7.40 -42.63
C ASN A 167 1.54 -7.33 -43.32
N VAL A 168 0.79 -6.22 -43.09
CA VAL A 168 -0.49 -5.96 -43.77
C VAL A 168 -0.16 -5.47 -45.19
N ARG A 169 -0.77 -6.10 -46.23
CA ARG A 169 -0.54 -5.79 -47.65
C ARG A 169 -1.85 -5.54 -48.39
N GLY A 170 -1.84 -4.54 -49.25
CA GLY A 170 -2.99 -4.16 -50.04
C GLY A 170 -4.05 -3.35 -49.32
N SER A 171 -4.76 -2.53 -50.06
CA SER A 171 -5.72 -1.55 -49.52
C SER A 171 -6.85 -2.21 -48.72
N LYS A 172 -7.35 -3.35 -49.14
CA LYS A 172 -8.46 -4.03 -48.47
C LYS A 172 -8.08 -4.51 -47.08
N SER A 173 -6.96 -5.27 -46.97
CA SER A 173 -6.45 -5.75 -45.67
C SER A 173 -6.09 -4.61 -44.73
N LEU A 174 -5.58 -3.49 -45.28
CA LEU A 174 -5.28 -2.29 -44.52
C LEU A 174 -6.54 -1.68 -43.88
N VAL A 175 -7.62 -1.51 -44.66
CA VAL A 175 -8.91 -0.97 -44.16
C VAL A 175 -9.48 -1.88 -43.08
N GLU A 176 -9.44 -3.21 -43.26
CA GLU A 176 -9.86 -4.19 -42.25
C GLU A 176 -9.01 -4.10 -40.99
N ALA A 177 -7.67 -3.93 -41.11
CA ALA A 177 -6.78 -3.78 -39.98
C ALA A 177 -7.03 -2.48 -39.19
N VAL A 178 -7.31 -1.37 -39.89
CA VAL A 178 -7.70 -0.11 -39.21
C VAL A 178 -8.97 -0.30 -38.38
N GLN A 179 -9.97 -0.98 -38.93
CA GLN A 179 -11.23 -1.24 -38.22
C GLN A 179 -11.03 -2.18 -37.02
N LYS A 180 -10.18 -3.19 -37.15
CA LYS A 180 -9.78 -4.08 -36.04
C LYS A 180 -9.03 -3.32 -34.94
N CYS A 181 -8.12 -2.40 -35.30
CA CYS A 181 -7.50 -1.49 -34.34
C CYS A 181 -8.53 -0.68 -33.54
N TRP A 182 -9.54 -0.12 -34.20
CA TRP A 182 -10.62 0.58 -33.52
C TRP A 182 -11.44 -0.31 -32.60
N ALA A 183 -11.70 -1.55 -33.01
CA ALA A 183 -12.35 -2.55 -32.17
C ALA A 183 -11.50 -2.93 -30.94
N SER A 184 -10.15 -2.91 -31.05
CA SER A 184 -9.27 -3.23 -29.94
C SER A 184 -9.30 -2.21 -28.78
N LEU A 185 -9.82 -1.00 -29.01
CA LEU A 185 -10.10 -0.01 -27.94
C LEU A 185 -11.09 -0.57 -26.90
N TRP A 186 -11.90 -1.58 -27.27
CA TRP A 186 -12.98 -2.16 -26.49
C TRP A 186 -12.73 -3.61 -26.09
N THR A 187 -11.46 -4.04 -25.96
CA THR A 187 -11.10 -5.33 -25.37
C THR A 187 -11.54 -5.38 -23.91
N ALA A 188 -11.80 -6.57 -23.38
CA ALA A 188 -12.19 -6.75 -21.97
C ALA A 188 -11.14 -6.16 -21.03
N GLN A 189 -9.86 -6.32 -21.36
CA GLN A 189 -8.75 -5.77 -20.61
C GLN A 189 -8.75 -4.22 -20.63
N ALA A 190 -8.95 -3.60 -21.81
CA ALA A 190 -8.98 -2.14 -21.93
C ALA A 190 -10.20 -1.53 -21.21
N LEU A 191 -11.37 -2.20 -21.30
CA LEU A 191 -12.59 -1.82 -20.56
C LEU A 191 -12.37 -1.90 -19.04
N SER A 192 -11.83 -3.03 -18.56
CA SER A 192 -11.54 -3.23 -17.14
C SER A 192 -10.54 -2.21 -16.60
N TYR A 193 -9.45 -1.96 -17.34
CA TYR A 193 -8.44 -0.97 -16.94
C TYR A 193 -9.02 0.44 -16.81
N ARG A 194 -9.78 0.90 -17.82
CA ARG A 194 -10.42 2.21 -17.77
C ARG A 194 -11.45 2.31 -16.65
N HIS A 195 -12.19 1.24 -16.42
CA HIS A 195 -13.15 1.16 -15.32
C HIS A 195 -12.45 1.29 -13.96
N GLN A 196 -11.36 0.55 -13.72
CA GLN A 196 -10.59 0.60 -12.48
C GLN A 196 -9.95 1.97 -12.22
N ASN A 197 -9.59 2.70 -13.29
CA ASN A 197 -8.95 4.00 -13.20
C ASN A 197 -9.91 5.19 -13.37
N GLY A 198 -11.23 4.95 -13.44
CA GLY A 198 -12.25 6.01 -13.55
C GLY A 198 -12.20 6.79 -14.85
N ILE A 199 -11.64 6.23 -15.92
CA ILE A 199 -11.54 6.89 -17.21
C ILE A 199 -12.89 6.84 -17.92
N ASP A 200 -13.45 8.00 -18.27
CA ASP A 200 -14.73 8.10 -18.94
C ASP A 200 -14.70 7.41 -20.31
N GLN A 201 -15.50 6.36 -20.46
CA GLN A 201 -15.63 5.60 -21.69
C GLN A 201 -16.08 6.45 -22.88
N ASN A 202 -16.71 7.60 -22.63
CA ASN A 202 -17.15 8.53 -23.68
C ASN A 202 -16.01 9.41 -24.23
N SER A 203 -14.94 9.60 -23.45
CA SER A 203 -13.81 10.47 -23.81
C SER A 203 -12.77 9.77 -24.68
N VAL A 204 -12.77 8.43 -24.74
CA VAL A 204 -11.74 7.68 -25.43
C VAL A 204 -11.94 7.65 -26.95
N ALA A 205 -10.84 7.77 -27.66
CA ALA A 205 -10.81 7.68 -29.12
C ALA A 205 -9.48 7.07 -29.57
N MET A 206 -9.46 6.48 -30.76
CA MET A 206 -8.29 5.79 -31.28
C MET A 206 -7.90 6.33 -32.65
N ALA A 207 -6.69 6.85 -32.75
CA ALA A 207 -5.97 6.99 -33.99
C ALA A 207 -5.30 5.66 -34.36
N VAL A 208 -4.97 5.46 -35.62
CA VAL A 208 -4.26 4.29 -36.12
C VAL A 208 -3.02 4.74 -36.90
N VAL A 209 -1.85 4.32 -36.44
CA VAL A 209 -0.58 4.56 -37.14
C VAL A 209 -0.38 3.47 -38.19
N VAL A 210 -0.23 3.86 -39.45
CA VAL A 210 0.16 2.97 -40.55
C VAL A 210 1.60 3.30 -40.91
N GLN A 211 2.51 2.38 -40.62
CA GLN A 211 3.96 2.58 -40.77
C GLN A 211 4.57 1.54 -41.70
N LYS A 212 5.49 1.96 -42.56
CA LYS A 212 6.24 1.02 -43.41
C LYS A 212 7.00 0.03 -42.52
N MET A 213 6.87 -1.26 -42.85
CA MET A 213 7.62 -2.30 -42.13
C MET A 213 9.12 -2.24 -42.51
N VAL A 214 9.97 -2.48 -41.50
CA VAL A 214 11.40 -2.65 -41.63
C VAL A 214 11.68 -4.15 -41.64
N PRO A 215 12.33 -4.69 -42.68
CA PRO A 215 12.75 -6.09 -42.73
C PRO A 215 13.99 -6.28 -41.85
N SER A 216 13.77 -6.23 -40.53
CA SER A 216 14.85 -6.22 -39.55
C SER A 216 15.59 -7.55 -39.48
N GLU A 217 16.92 -7.46 -39.43
CA GLU A 217 17.83 -8.56 -39.14
C GLU A 217 17.89 -8.81 -37.64
N VAL A 218 17.94 -7.71 -36.87
CA VAL A 218 17.93 -7.69 -35.41
C VAL A 218 17.08 -6.52 -34.94
N SER A 219 16.34 -6.74 -33.88
CA SER A 219 15.47 -5.72 -33.33
C SER A 219 15.26 -5.97 -31.83
N GLY A 220 14.69 -4.98 -31.15
CA GLY A 220 14.46 -5.10 -29.71
C GLY A 220 13.93 -3.83 -29.06
N ILE A 221 14.18 -3.77 -27.76
CA ILE A 221 13.77 -2.68 -26.88
C ILE A 221 15.03 -2.15 -26.17
N LEU A 222 15.11 -0.83 -25.99
CA LEU A 222 16.10 -0.18 -25.15
C LEU A 222 15.41 0.66 -24.09
N PHE A 223 15.81 0.47 -22.84
CA PHE A 223 15.43 1.31 -21.71
C PHE A 223 16.59 2.22 -21.33
N THR A 224 16.38 3.55 -21.28
CA THR A 224 17.46 4.49 -20.93
C THR A 224 17.71 4.58 -19.41
N ALA A 225 16.96 3.84 -18.60
CA ALA A 225 17.22 3.51 -17.21
C ALA A 225 16.85 2.05 -16.96
N ASN A 226 17.43 1.41 -15.96
CA ASN A 226 17.13 0.01 -15.65
C ASN A 226 15.67 -0.12 -15.12
N PRO A 227 14.73 -0.74 -15.85
CA PRO A 227 13.32 -0.79 -15.45
C PRO A 227 13.08 -1.72 -14.25
N ALA A 228 14.00 -2.64 -13.95
CA ALA A 228 13.86 -3.57 -12.82
C ALA A 228 14.35 -2.97 -11.50
N THR A 229 15.44 -2.16 -11.55
CA THR A 229 16.09 -1.61 -10.36
C THR A 229 15.85 -0.11 -10.18
N GLY A 230 15.37 0.59 -11.22
CA GLY A 230 15.28 2.04 -11.25
C GLY A 230 16.61 2.77 -11.42
N ASP A 231 17.73 2.03 -11.60
CA ASP A 231 19.06 2.60 -11.75
C ASP A 231 19.16 3.43 -13.04
N ARG A 232 19.39 4.74 -12.86
CA ARG A 232 19.56 5.70 -13.95
C ARG A 232 21.01 5.82 -14.44
N SER A 233 21.94 5.09 -13.87
CA SER A 233 23.33 5.02 -14.34
C SER A 233 23.53 3.95 -15.41
N GLU A 234 22.51 3.13 -15.67
CA GLU A 234 22.53 2.02 -16.62
C GLU A 234 21.46 2.19 -17.70
N MET A 235 21.73 1.66 -18.89
CA MET A 235 20.76 1.38 -19.94
C MET A 235 20.64 -0.11 -20.13
N ILE A 236 19.44 -0.58 -20.41
CA ILE A 236 19.18 -2.00 -20.68
C ILE A 236 18.73 -2.15 -22.12
N ILE A 237 19.45 -2.99 -22.89
CA ILE A 237 19.08 -3.33 -24.26
C ILE A 237 18.67 -4.80 -24.30
N ASN A 238 17.46 -5.07 -24.74
CA ASN A 238 16.99 -6.41 -25.04
C ASN A 238 16.90 -6.59 -26.55
N SER A 239 17.49 -7.63 -27.11
CA SER A 239 17.50 -7.85 -28.55
C SER A 239 17.33 -9.31 -28.95
N SER A 240 16.75 -9.53 -30.12
CA SER A 240 16.63 -10.84 -30.76
C SER A 240 16.72 -10.70 -32.28
N PHE A 241 16.93 -11.83 -32.97
CA PHE A 241 16.87 -11.89 -34.43
C PHE A 241 15.45 -11.68 -34.96
N GLY A 242 15.33 -11.13 -36.15
CA GLY A 242 14.06 -10.90 -36.84
C GLY A 242 13.29 -9.68 -36.36
N LEU A 243 11.96 -9.76 -36.40
CA LEU A 243 11.04 -8.67 -36.03
C LEU A 243 10.90 -8.50 -34.52
N GLY A 244 10.83 -7.27 -34.00
CA GLY A 244 10.80 -6.91 -32.59
C GLY A 244 9.59 -7.41 -31.83
N GLU A 245 8.56 -7.86 -32.52
CA GLU A 245 7.34 -8.44 -31.88
C GLU A 245 7.68 -9.62 -30.96
N ALA A 246 8.70 -10.43 -31.31
CA ALA A 246 9.14 -11.55 -30.49
C ALA A 246 9.59 -11.14 -29.08
N VAL A 247 10.27 -9.99 -28.99
CA VAL A 247 10.77 -9.42 -27.73
C VAL A 247 9.64 -8.72 -26.97
N VAL A 248 8.85 -7.91 -27.68
CA VAL A 248 7.75 -7.13 -27.08
C VAL A 248 6.64 -8.01 -26.49
N SER A 249 6.29 -9.10 -27.20
CA SER A 249 5.26 -10.05 -26.75
C SER A 249 5.77 -11.09 -25.73
N GLY A 250 7.07 -11.10 -25.42
CA GLY A 250 7.67 -12.07 -24.50
C GLY A 250 7.71 -13.51 -25.02
N GLN A 251 7.58 -13.72 -26.33
CA GLN A 251 7.63 -15.06 -26.95
C GLN A 251 9.04 -15.64 -27.00
N VAL A 252 10.05 -14.79 -26.95
CA VAL A 252 11.46 -15.17 -27.02
C VAL A 252 12.21 -14.56 -25.84
N THR A 253 13.10 -15.33 -25.24
CA THR A 253 14.04 -14.80 -24.25
C THR A 253 15.21 -14.14 -24.98
N PRO A 254 15.32 -12.79 -24.96
CA PRO A 254 16.29 -12.04 -25.74
C PRO A 254 17.67 -12.05 -25.09
N ASP A 255 18.68 -11.61 -25.84
CA ASP A 255 19.95 -11.15 -25.27
C ASP A 255 19.67 -9.86 -24.46
N THR A 256 20.36 -9.73 -23.34
CA THR A 256 20.29 -8.55 -22.48
C THR A 256 21.67 -7.94 -22.33
N TYR A 257 21.81 -6.68 -22.69
CA TYR A 257 23.06 -5.92 -22.54
C TYR A 257 22.83 -4.81 -21.53
N ILE A 258 23.73 -4.74 -20.55
CA ILE A 258 23.76 -3.67 -19.56
C ILE A 258 24.87 -2.70 -19.95
N VAL A 259 24.50 -1.47 -20.27
CA VAL A 259 25.41 -0.43 -20.74
C VAL A 259 25.54 0.66 -19.70
N ASN A 260 26.77 1.04 -19.35
CA ASN A 260 27.00 2.19 -18.49
C ASN A 260 26.60 3.47 -19.23
N ARG A 261 25.71 4.25 -18.65
CA ARG A 261 25.14 5.44 -19.27
C ARG A 261 26.15 6.58 -19.45
N GLN A 262 27.17 6.66 -18.57
CA GLN A 262 28.10 7.79 -18.56
C GLN A 262 29.16 7.69 -19.66
N ASP A 263 29.70 6.50 -19.91
CA ASP A 263 30.76 6.26 -20.88
C ASP A 263 30.34 5.36 -22.07
N LEU A 264 29.06 4.95 -22.10
CA LEU A 264 28.41 4.09 -23.11
C LEU A 264 29.14 2.76 -23.33
N LYS A 265 29.87 2.27 -22.31
CA LYS A 265 30.53 0.97 -22.38
C LYS A 265 29.64 -0.15 -21.89
N LEU A 266 29.74 -1.26 -22.55
CA LEU A 266 29.11 -2.50 -22.12
C LEU A 266 29.65 -2.90 -20.73
N LYS A 267 28.75 -3.06 -19.76
CA LYS A 267 29.05 -3.45 -18.39
C LYS A 267 28.87 -4.95 -18.19
N ASP A 268 27.81 -5.51 -18.76
CA ASP A 268 27.50 -6.93 -18.68
C ASP A 268 26.67 -7.39 -19.88
N THR A 269 26.68 -8.69 -20.15
CA THR A 269 25.92 -9.32 -21.24
C THR A 269 25.37 -10.66 -20.77
N VAL A 270 24.05 -10.81 -20.88
CA VAL A 270 23.35 -12.07 -20.64
C VAL A 270 22.78 -12.55 -21.99
N LEU A 271 23.37 -13.60 -22.54
CA LEU A 271 22.85 -14.18 -23.79
C LEU A 271 21.60 -15.00 -23.51
N GLY A 272 20.51 -14.66 -24.20
CA GLY A 272 19.29 -15.44 -24.20
C GLY A 272 19.38 -16.69 -25.07
N PRO A 273 18.55 -17.71 -24.87
CA PRO A 273 18.53 -18.90 -25.72
C PRO A 273 18.08 -18.63 -27.15
N LYS A 274 17.37 -17.56 -27.42
CA LYS A 274 16.90 -17.12 -28.75
C LYS A 274 16.47 -18.25 -29.67
N GLU A 275 15.68 -19.20 -29.15
CA GLU A 275 15.31 -20.42 -29.89
C GLU A 275 14.44 -20.12 -31.11
N GLN A 276 13.74 -19.02 -31.12
CA GLN A 276 12.76 -18.62 -32.12
C GLN A 276 12.98 -17.16 -32.56
N GLN A 277 12.55 -16.85 -33.74
CA GLN A 277 12.48 -15.51 -34.32
C GLN A 277 11.15 -15.30 -35.03
N VAL A 278 10.67 -14.07 -35.07
CA VAL A 278 9.47 -13.71 -35.82
C VAL A 278 9.89 -13.16 -37.17
N VAL A 279 9.33 -13.71 -38.24
CA VAL A 279 9.59 -13.32 -39.64
C VAL A 279 8.28 -13.10 -40.37
N TYR A 280 8.38 -12.54 -41.61
CA TYR A 280 7.22 -12.43 -42.48
C TYR A 280 6.65 -13.80 -42.87
N ASP A 281 5.32 -13.95 -42.83
CA ASP A 281 4.64 -15.14 -43.31
C ASP A 281 4.09 -14.93 -44.73
N GLY A 282 4.85 -15.38 -45.73
CA GLY A 282 4.47 -15.26 -47.13
C GLY A 282 4.05 -13.84 -47.54
N ASP A 283 2.81 -13.68 -48.05
CA ASP A 283 2.30 -12.42 -48.55
C ASP A 283 1.59 -11.57 -47.46
N GLU A 284 1.21 -12.16 -46.35
CA GLU A 284 0.49 -11.43 -45.27
C GLU A 284 0.68 -12.11 -43.91
N GLY A 285 0.82 -11.30 -42.85
CA GLY A 285 1.00 -11.78 -41.48
C GLY A 285 2.46 -12.11 -41.12
N ILE A 286 2.65 -12.72 -39.97
CA ILE A 286 3.94 -13.10 -39.38
C ILE A 286 3.92 -14.57 -38.98
N ARG A 287 5.08 -15.23 -38.99
CA ARG A 287 5.21 -16.58 -38.43
C ARG A 287 6.45 -16.67 -37.54
N ILE A 288 6.50 -17.71 -36.75
CA ILE A 288 7.61 -18.02 -35.87
C ILE A 288 8.49 -19.08 -36.58
N ASP A 289 9.76 -18.78 -36.77
CA ASP A 289 10.78 -19.69 -37.30
C ASP A 289 11.79 -20.03 -36.18
N GLU A 290 12.38 -21.23 -36.27
CA GLU A 290 13.51 -21.57 -35.39
C GLU A 290 14.77 -20.86 -35.83
N VAL A 291 15.55 -20.33 -34.84
CA VAL A 291 16.89 -19.80 -35.07
C VAL A 291 17.86 -20.97 -35.19
N SER A 292 18.85 -20.88 -36.10
CA SER A 292 19.85 -21.94 -36.26
C SER A 292 20.64 -22.16 -34.96
N SER A 293 21.03 -23.42 -34.68
CA SER A 293 21.79 -23.73 -33.46
C SER A 293 23.16 -23.00 -33.42
N GLU A 294 23.70 -22.59 -34.57
CA GLU A 294 24.94 -21.85 -34.66
C GLU A 294 24.76 -20.37 -34.25
N ASP A 295 23.60 -19.80 -34.54
CA ASP A 295 23.28 -18.40 -34.25
C ASP A 295 22.75 -18.18 -32.84
N ARG A 296 22.13 -19.19 -32.20
CA ARG A 296 21.56 -19.07 -30.85
C ARG A 296 22.58 -18.64 -29.80
N ASP A 297 23.80 -19.14 -29.90
CA ASP A 297 24.90 -18.88 -28.96
C ASP A 297 25.70 -17.61 -29.31
N LEU A 298 25.38 -16.95 -30.42
CA LEU A 298 26.03 -15.70 -30.84
C LEU A 298 25.29 -14.50 -30.27
N SER A 299 26.03 -13.44 -29.92
CA SER A 299 25.49 -12.13 -29.60
C SER A 299 24.71 -11.58 -30.77
N SER A 300 23.45 -11.16 -30.56
CA SER A 300 22.62 -10.58 -31.62
C SER A 300 23.06 -9.17 -32.02
N LEU A 301 23.82 -8.45 -31.17
CA LEU A 301 24.36 -7.13 -31.44
C LEU A 301 25.89 -7.14 -31.38
N SER A 302 26.52 -6.36 -32.25
CA SER A 302 27.96 -6.02 -32.14
C SER A 302 28.15 -4.83 -31.20
N ASP A 303 29.36 -4.68 -30.65
CA ASP A 303 29.75 -3.53 -29.82
C ASP A 303 29.47 -2.18 -30.49
N GLN A 304 29.66 -2.10 -31.81
CA GLN A 304 29.39 -0.90 -32.59
C GLN A 304 27.89 -0.56 -32.60
N MET A 305 27.02 -1.57 -32.82
CA MET A 305 25.56 -1.39 -32.80
C MET A 305 25.07 -0.99 -31.42
N ILE A 306 25.62 -1.58 -30.36
CA ILE A 306 25.31 -1.22 -28.97
C ILE A 306 25.67 0.25 -28.69
N ALA A 307 26.85 0.69 -29.11
CA ALA A 307 27.32 2.06 -28.93
C ALA A 307 26.44 3.08 -29.71
N GLU A 308 26.13 2.78 -30.99
CA GLU A 308 25.28 3.60 -31.83
C GLU A 308 23.88 3.74 -31.25
N LEU A 309 23.28 2.61 -30.87
CA LEU A 309 21.93 2.57 -30.26
C LEU A 309 21.87 3.34 -28.93
N SER A 310 22.88 3.17 -28.07
CA SER A 310 22.97 3.87 -26.78
C SER A 310 23.12 5.38 -26.96
N GLN A 311 23.90 5.83 -27.94
CA GLN A 311 24.06 7.25 -28.23
C GLN A 311 22.75 7.87 -28.73
N VAL A 312 22.06 7.21 -29.66
CA VAL A 312 20.79 7.66 -30.22
C VAL A 312 19.72 7.68 -29.11
N ALA A 313 19.73 6.70 -28.20
CA ALA A 313 18.78 6.66 -27.08
C ALA A 313 18.91 7.86 -26.12
N LEU A 314 20.15 8.32 -25.84
CA LEU A 314 20.37 9.55 -25.05
C LEU A 314 19.86 10.82 -25.78
N GLU A 315 20.00 10.87 -27.09
CA GLU A 315 19.49 11.97 -27.89
C GLU A 315 17.94 11.99 -27.87
N VAL A 316 17.31 10.80 -27.96
CA VAL A 316 15.85 10.67 -27.80
C VAL A 316 15.42 11.10 -26.39
N GLU A 317 16.09 10.67 -25.34
CA GLU A 317 15.76 11.08 -23.97
C GLU A 317 15.89 12.60 -23.77
N SER A 318 16.96 13.21 -24.34
CA SER A 318 17.13 14.67 -24.31
C SER A 318 15.96 15.40 -24.98
N MET A 319 15.37 14.85 -26.04
CA MET A 319 14.17 15.38 -26.70
C MET A 319 12.95 15.37 -25.76
N TYR A 320 12.94 14.49 -24.74
CA TYR A 320 11.92 14.40 -23.70
C TYR A 320 12.36 15.01 -22.34
N GLU A 321 13.21 16.04 -22.40
CA GLU A 321 13.64 16.81 -21.21
C GLU A 321 14.35 15.94 -20.15
N GLY A 322 15.03 14.85 -20.58
CA GLY A 322 15.74 13.93 -19.72
C GLY A 322 14.85 12.90 -19.01
N LEU A 323 13.58 12.79 -19.38
CA LEU A 323 12.73 11.71 -18.92
C LEU A 323 13.20 10.36 -19.49
N PRO A 324 13.44 9.33 -18.68
CA PRO A 324 13.82 8.00 -19.15
C PRO A 324 12.84 7.43 -20.17
N GLN A 325 13.37 6.76 -21.19
CA GLN A 325 12.61 6.31 -22.34
C GLN A 325 12.67 4.78 -22.49
N ASP A 326 11.57 4.22 -22.97
CA ASP A 326 11.42 2.88 -23.53
C ASP A 326 11.33 3.03 -25.06
N ILE A 327 12.33 2.48 -25.78
CA ILE A 327 12.55 2.71 -27.21
C ILE A 327 12.50 1.38 -27.95
N GLU A 328 11.57 1.22 -28.91
CA GLU A 328 11.55 0.12 -29.86
C GLU A 328 12.44 0.48 -31.06
N TRP A 329 13.30 -0.42 -31.47
CA TRP A 329 14.27 -0.19 -32.54
C TRP A 329 14.46 -1.43 -33.41
N ALA A 330 15.03 -1.23 -34.61
CA ALA A 330 15.38 -2.28 -35.54
C ALA A 330 16.63 -1.91 -36.38
N PHE A 331 17.50 -2.85 -36.62
CA PHE A 331 18.57 -2.74 -37.63
C PHE A 331 18.16 -3.45 -38.91
N CYS A 332 18.41 -2.78 -40.04
CA CYS A 332 18.24 -3.33 -41.37
C CYS A 332 19.35 -2.79 -42.31
N ASP A 333 20.09 -3.65 -42.95
CA ASP A 333 21.24 -3.29 -43.83
C ASP A 333 22.26 -2.36 -43.11
N GLY A 334 22.46 -2.60 -41.80
CA GLY A 334 23.35 -1.80 -40.94
C GLY A 334 22.83 -0.41 -40.57
N VAL A 335 21.57 -0.09 -40.87
CA VAL A 335 20.92 1.19 -40.51
C VAL A 335 19.98 1.00 -39.33
N LEU A 336 20.15 1.84 -38.30
CA LEU A 336 19.28 1.89 -37.14
C LEU A 336 17.98 2.64 -37.48
N HIS A 337 16.86 2.01 -37.22
CA HIS A 337 15.51 2.58 -37.29
C HIS A 337 14.85 2.63 -35.91
N LEU A 338 14.31 3.78 -35.53
CA LEU A 338 13.46 3.92 -34.34
C LEU A 338 12.01 3.65 -34.71
N LEU A 339 11.37 2.72 -34.02
CA LEU A 339 10.02 2.26 -34.31
C LEU A 339 8.97 2.88 -33.37
N GLN A 340 9.36 3.17 -32.13
CA GLN A 340 8.55 3.81 -31.11
C GLN A 340 9.43 4.34 -29.98
N SER A 341 9.00 5.40 -29.27
CA SER A 341 9.56 5.82 -27.99
C SER A 341 8.43 6.26 -27.09
N ARG A 342 8.56 5.93 -25.79
CA ARG A 342 7.64 6.42 -24.75
C ARG A 342 8.38 6.65 -23.44
N PRO A 343 7.95 7.65 -22.63
CA PRO A 343 8.49 7.82 -21.30
C PRO A 343 8.24 6.59 -20.41
N ILE A 344 9.23 6.21 -19.60
CA ILE A 344 9.07 5.21 -18.55
C ILE A 344 8.41 5.92 -17.35
N THR A 345 7.12 5.69 -17.14
CA THR A 345 6.32 6.39 -16.11
C THR A 345 6.46 5.79 -14.72
N ASN A 346 6.85 4.51 -14.61
CA ASN A 346 6.87 3.73 -13.37
C ASN A 346 8.24 3.08 -13.14
N LEU A 347 9.29 3.91 -13.03
CA LEU A 347 10.58 3.39 -12.59
C LEU A 347 10.52 3.11 -11.08
N PRO A 348 11.04 1.95 -10.64
CA PRO A 348 11.27 1.70 -9.24
C PRO A 348 12.09 2.83 -8.60
N VAL A 349 11.82 3.12 -7.36
CA VAL A 349 12.67 4.04 -6.58
C VAL A 349 14.04 3.37 -6.40
N GLN A 350 15.12 4.14 -6.61
CA GLN A 350 16.47 3.59 -6.46
C GLN A 350 16.73 3.13 -5.03
N PRO A 351 17.20 1.88 -4.83
CA PRO A 351 17.62 1.45 -3.51
C PRO A 351 18.83 2.27 -3.03
N ILE A 352 18.81 2.63 -1.77
CA ILE A 352 19.90 3.34 -1.10
C ILE A 352 20.55 2.42 -0.05
N GLU A 353 21.84 2.57 0.19
CA GLU A 353 22.48 1.90 1.32
C GLU A 353 22.11 2.61 2.61
N LEU A 354 21.70 1.85 3.64
CA LEU A 354 21.32 2.38 4.95
C LEU A 354 22.25 1.89 6.04
N ASP A 355 22.79 2.82 6.82
CA ASP A 355 23.50 2.52 8.07
C ASP A 355 22.47 2.42 9.21
N TRP A 356 22.32 1.24 9.80
CA TRP A 356 21.42 0.98 10.92
C TRP A 356 22.04 1.24 12.29
N THR A 357 23.10 2.04 12.37
CA THR A 357 23.70 2.45 13.65
C THR A 357 22.86 3.55 14.30
N PRO A 358 22.35 3.36 15.53
CA PRO A 358 21.62 4.41 16.25
C PRO A 358 22.51 5.63 16.49
N ASN A 359 21.94 6.82 16.30
CA ASN A 359 22.64 8.07 16.59
C ASN A 359 22.78 8.30 18.11
N PRO A 360 23.97 8.70 18.63
CA PRO A 360 24.12 9.02 20.03
C PRO A 360 23.10 10.10 20.49
N PRO A 361 22.55 10.02 21.72
CA PRO A 361 22.93 9.11 22.80
C PRO A 361 22.29 7.72 22.75
N ALA A 362 21.49 7.39 21.73
CA ALA A 362 20.85 6.08 21.63
C ALA A 362 21.87 4.97 21.33
N ARG A 363 21.81 3.87 22.07
CA ARG A 363 22.70 2.71 21.92
C ARG A 363 21.93 1.41 21.72
N LEU A 364 20.78 1.29 22.39
CA LEU A 364 19.89 0.14 22.30
C LEU A 364 18.47 0.63 22.05
N VAL A 365 17.95 0.28 20.89
CA VAL A 365 16.61 0.71 20.47
C VAL A 365 15.81 -0.47 19.91
N SER A 366 14.50 -0.44 20.08
CA SER A 366 13.62 -1.50 19.57
C SER A 366 12.31 -0.91 19.03
N ARG A 367 11.76 -1.55 18.01
CA ARG A 367 10.45 -1.24 17.44
C ARG A 367 9.37 -2.00 18.20
N ARG A 368 8.90 -1.43 19.30
CA ARG A 368 7.89 -2.02 20.19
C ARG A 368 6.83 -1.01 20.57
N GLN A 369 5.69 -1.50 21.05
CA GLN A 369 4.57 -0.68 21.51
C GLN A 369 4.07 0.29 20.43
N ILE A 370 4.05 1.60 20.73
CA ILE A 370 3.49 2.60 19.81
C ILE A 370 4.22 2.65 18.44
N VAL A 371 5.51 2.36 18.41
CA VAL A 371 6.28 2.41 17.16
C VAL A 371 5.92 1.28 16.19
N GLU A 372 5.29 0.19 16.67
CA GLU A 372 4.74 -0.85 15.80
C GLU A 372 3.61 -0.30 14.89
N ASN A 373 2.96 0.80 15.28
CA ASN A 373 1.94 1.47 14.48
C ASN A 373 2.51 2.49 13.48
N MET A 374 3.84 2.59 13.38
CA MET A 374 4.58 3.44 12.45
C MET A 374 5.44 2.56 11.54
N PRO A 375 4.82 1.77 10.62
CA PRO A 375 5.53 0.75 9.84
C PRO A 375 6.62 1.35 8.95
N ASP A 376 6.31 2.47 8.34
CA ASP A 376 7.11 3.18 7.34
C ASP A 376 8.02 4.25 7.95
N PRO A 377 8.99 4.78 7.18
CA PRO A 377 9.68 6.00 7.54
C PRO A 377 8.67 7.13 7.71
N ILE A 378 8.71 7.78 8.88
CA ILE A 378 7.77 8.86 9.21
C ILE A 378 8.14 10.18 8.51
N CYS A 379 7.12 11.00 8.23
CA CYS A 379 7.34 12.30 7.61
C CYS A 379 7.92 13.32 8.61
N PRO A 380 8.70 14.33 8.15
CA PRO A 380 9.35 15.30 9.04
C PRO A 380 8.41 16.06 9.98
N LEU A 381 7.24 16.45 9.51
CA LEU A 381 6.27 17.17 10.35
C LEU A 381 5.73 16.28 11.48
N PHE A 382 5.44 15.01 11.17
CA PHE A 382 5.02 14.04 12.18
C PHE A 382 6.15 13.72 13.16
N GLU A 383 7.38 13.52 12.68
CA GLU A 383 8.54 13.31 13.54
C GLU A 383 8.70 14.44 14.55
N GLU A 384 8.60 15.70 14.11
CA GLU A 384 8.68 16.86 14.98
C GLU A 384 7.50 16.91 15.97
N LEU A 385 6.26 16.95 15.46
CA LEU A 385 5.10 17.28 16.28
C LEU A 385 4.69 16.11 17.19
N TYR A 386 4.60 14.92 16.63
CA TYR A 386 4.14 13.74 17.36
C TYR A 386 5.26 13.09 18.18
N LEU A 387 6.37 12.70 17.51
CA LEU A 387 7.42 11.91 18.14
C LEU A 387 8.27 12.76 19.10
N THR A 388 8.83 13.87 18.58
CA THR A 388 9.82 14.66 19.34
C THR A 388 9.15 15.59 20.37
N ARG A 389 8.14 16.35 19.97
CA ARG A 389 7.48 17.33 20.86
C ARG A 389 6.32 16.71 21.66
N GLY A 390 5.51 15.87 21.03
CA GLY A 390 4.32 15.26 21.65
C GLY A 390 4.67 14.17 22.65
N LEU A 391 5.30 13.08 22.20
CA LEU A 391 5.68 11.94 23.04
C LEU A 391 6.62 12.31 24.18
N GLU A 392 7.52 13.27 23.95
CA GLU A 392 8.48 13.75 24.97
C GLU A 392 7.96 14.90 25.83
N SER A 393 6.79 15.45 25.54
CA SER A 393 6.18 16.58 26.27
C SER A 393 6.17 16.43 27.80
N PRO A 394 5.80 15.27 28.40
CA PRO A 394 5.81 15.11 29.86
C PRO A 394 7.23 15.07 30.47
N ARG A 395 8.26 14.88 29.63
CA ARG A 395 9.66 14.72 30.05
C ARG A 395 10.54 15.91 29.67
N ASN A 396 9.98 16.92 29.01
CA ASN A 396 10.73 18.05 28.42
C ASN A 396 11.90 17.57 27.52
N GLY A 397 11.74 16.46 26.79
CA GLY A 397 12.79 15.86 25.95
C GLY A 397 13.89 15.12 26.74
N GLU A 398 13.71 14.92 28.05
CA GLU A 398 14.70 14.27 28.92
C GLU A 398 14.09 13.09 29.66
N SER A 399 14.61 11.89 29.45
CA SER A 399 14.20 10.70 30.19
C SER A 399 15.36 10.15 31.03
N LEU A 400 15.22 10.24 32.33
CA LEU A 400 16.21 9.67 33.28
C LEU A 400 16.29 8.14 33.17
N MET A 401 15.23 7.49 32.69
CA MET A 401 15.20 6.02 32.52
C MET A 401 16.22 5.54 31.50
N VAL A 402 16.48 6.35 30.46
CA VAL A 402 17.44 6.02 29.38
C VAL A 402 18.75 6.81 29.49
N GLY A 403 19.08 7.29 30.69
CA GLY A 403 20.35 8.01 30.91
C GLY A 403 20.38 9.41 30.30
N GLY A 404 19.21 10.03 30.08
CA GLY A 404 19.06 11.36 29.49
C GLY A 404 18.73 11.32 27.99
N GLY A 405 18.24 12.46 27.48
CA GLY A 405 17.75 12.61 26.12
C GLY A 405 16.40 11.95 25.86
N PRO A 406 15.90 11.97 24.61
CA PRO A 406 14.58 11.49 24.26
C PRO A 406 14.46 9.97 24.43
N MET A 407 13.25 9.50 24.78
CA MET A 407 12.93 8.07 24.83
C MET A 407 12.64 7.48 23.43
N PHE A 408 12.16 8.30 22.51
CA PHE A 408 11.86 7.91 21.15
C PHE A 408 12.80 8.61 20.17
N VAL A 409 13.31 7.86 19.22
CA VAL A 409 14.27 8.34 18.21
C VAL A 409 13.94 7.76 16.84
N THR A 410 14.50 8.32 15.78
CA THR A 410 14.45 7.74 14.44
C THR A 410 15.83 7.23 14.02
N VAL A 411 15.83 6.11 13.29
CA VAL A 411 16.99 5.61 12.56
C VAL A 411 16.52 5.39 11.11
N ASN A 412 17.17 6.09 10.18
CA ASN A 412 16.75 6.12 8.77
C ASN A 412 15.27 6.51 8.58
N GLY A 413 14.74 7.42 9.41
CA GLY A 413 13.34 7.83 9.39
C GLY A 413 12.36 6.85 10.04
N TYR A 414 12.78 5.66 10.42
CA TYR A 414 11.95 4.72 11.17
C TYR A 414 11.99 5.02 12.66
N ALA A 415 10.83 5.01 13.30
CA ALA A 415 10.70 5.28 14.73
C ALA A 415 11.16 4.07 15.56
N TYR A 416 11.84 4.37 16.65
CA TYR A 416 12.32 3.40 17.64
C TYR A 416 12.13 3.94 19.06
N GLN A 417 11.92 3.02 20.02
CA GLN A 417 11.96 3.30 21.45
C GLN A 417 13.33 2.92 22.00
N ARG A 418 13.93 3.78 22.85
CA ARG A 418 15.20 3.51 23.51
C ARG A 418 15.03 2.66 24.75
N PHE A 419 15.99 1.75 24.94
CA PHE A 419 16.10 0.86 26.11
C PHE A 419 17.50 1.01 26.77
N ASP A 420 18.15 2.16 26.61
CA ASP A 420 19.48 2.46 27.15
C ASP A 420 19.48 2.63 28.69
N TRP A 421 18.73 1.81 29.38
CA TRP A 421 18.71 1.88 30.84
C TRP A 421 20.12 1.57 31.37
N PRO A 422 20.66 2.39 32.26
CA PRO A 422 22.06 2.29 32.67
C PRO A 422 22.45 0.89 33.17
N ALA A 423 21.59 0.23 33.91
CA ALA A 423 21.81 -1.15 34.38
C ALA A 423 21.81 -2.18 33.22
N ILE A 424 20.95 -2.00 32.20
CA ILE A 424 20.91 -2.89 31.02
C ILE A 424 22.17 -2.71 30.19
N ILE A 425 22.60 -1.46 29.95
CA ILE A 425 23.81 -1.16 29.20
C ILE A 425 25.06 -1.73 29.89
N LYS A 426 25.18 -1.55 31.20
CA LYS A 426 26.29 -2.15 31.97
C LYS A 426 26.30 -3.68 31.85
N GLU A 427 25.15 -4.33 31.94
CA GLU A 427 25.05 -5.79 31.79
C GLU A 427 25.40 -6.24 30.36
N ALA A 428 24.98 -5.50 29.34
CA ALA A 428 25.35 -5.76 27.96
C ALA A 428 26.86 -5.67 27.73
N ASP A 429 27.47 -4.59 28.22
CA ASP A 429 28.92 -4.37 28.14
C ASP A 429 29.70 -5.43 28.94
N ARG A 430 29.18 -5.86 30.10
CA ARG A 430 29.75 -6.96 30.89
C ARG A 430 29.74 -8.27 30.09
N ARG A 431 28.62 -8.67 29.51
CA ARG A 431 28.51 -9.90 28.72
C ARG A 431 29.43 -9.88 27.51
N LYS A 432 29.54 -8.74 26.84
CA LYS A 432 30.47 -8.57 25.73
C LYS A 432 31.91 -8.82 26.16
N ARG A 433 32.36 -8.21 27.28
CA ARG A 433 33.70 -8.44 27.84
C ARG A 433 33.96 -9.91 28.22
N LEU A 434 32.98 -10.59 28.82
CA LEU A 434 33.09 -12.00 29.15
C LEU A 434 33.22 -12.91 27.92
N ASN A 435 32.53 -12.58 26.84
CA ASN A 435 32.64 -13.31 25.58
C ASN A 435 33.97 -13.06 24.86
N GLU A 436 34.61 -11.93 25.11
CA GLU A 436 35.91 -11.56 24.51
C GLU A 436 37.12 -11.96 25.38
N SER A 437 36.94 -12.36 26.63
CA SER A 437 38.00 -12.68 27.56
C SER A 437 37.78 -13.99 28.31
N ASP A 438 38.83 -14.82 28.45
CA ASP A 438 38.83 -16.05 29.27
C ASP A 438 39.01 -15.80 30.79
N GLN A 439 39.03 -14.55 31.26
CA GLN A 439 39.23 -14.19 32.67
C GLN A 439 38.02 -13.45 33.26
N ALA A 440 37.46 -14.00 34.33
CA ALA A 440 36.48 -13.34 35.18
C ALA A 440 37.11 -12.16 35.93
N VAL A 441 36.57 -10.98 35.76
CA VAL A 441 37.01 -9.74 36.40
C VAL A 441 36.11 -9.42 37.62
N SER A 442 36.67 -8.94 38.73
CA SER A 442 35.88 -8.56 39.91
C SER A 442 34.85 -7.45 39.69
N GLU A 443 35.05 -6.64 38.70
CA GLU A 443 34.07 -5.60 38.25
C GLU A 443 32.78 -6.24 37.70
N ASP A 444 32.86 -7.41 37.07
CA ASP A 444 31.68 -8.10 36.51
C ASP A 444 30.71 -8.58 37.58
N GLU A 445 31.21 -8.90 38.79
CA GLU A 445 30.33 -9.25 39.92
C GLU A 445 29.58 -8.06 40.47
N ILE A 446 30.21 -6.86 40.48
CA ILE A 446 29.61 -5.60 40.93
C ILE A 446 28.50 -5.19 39.91
N GLU A 447 28.82 -5.21 38.64
CA GLU A 447 27.82 -4.87 37.59
C GLU A 447 26.66 -5.83 37.56
N ALA A 448 26.91 -7.15 37.78
CA ALA A 448 25.83 -8.13 37.91
C ALA A 448 24.95 -7.89 39.17
N ALA A 449 25.55 -7.44 40.28
CA ALA A 449 24.82 -7.06 41.47
C ALA A 449 23.96 -5.79 41.27
N GLU A 450 24.51 -4.79 40.58
CA GLU A 450 23.76 -3.57 40.21
C GLU A 450 22.55 -3.90 39.31
N TYR A 451 22.76 -4.77 38.32
CA TYR A 451 21.67 -5.23 37.47
C TYR A 451 20.59 -5.98 38.24
N LYS A 452 20.97 -6.91 39.14
CA LYS A 452 20.02 -7.59 40.02
C LYS A 452 19.25 -6.61 40.93
N ALA A 453 19.91 -5.58 41.46
CA ALA A 453 19.28 -4.55 42.27
C ALA A 453 18.29 -3.73 41.43
N PHE A 454 18.64 -3.37 40.19
CA PHE A 454 17.74 -2.71 39.24
C PHE A 454 16.50 -3.57 38.96
N MET A 455 16.67 -4.85 38.64
CA MET A 455 15.55 -5.79 38.38
C MET A 455 14.67 -5.96 39.64
N SER A 456 15.28 -6.07 40.83
CA SER A 456 14.54 -6.13 42.10
C SER A 456 13.72 -4.86 42.36
N ALA A 457 14.24 -3.69 42.01
CA ALA A 457 13.51 -2.43 42.16
C ALA A 457 12.28 -2.33 41.19
N HIS A 458 12.40 -2.92 39.99
CA HIS A 458 11.30 -3.01 39.05
C HIS A 458 10.20 -3.99 39.51
N ASN A 459 10.56 -5.00 40.31
CA ASN A 459 9.62 -5.96 40.87
C ASN A 459 8.91 -5.47 42.16
N LYS A 460 9.07 -4.21 42.57
CA LYS A 460 8.39 -3.67 43.76
C LYS A 460 6.87 -3.74 43.72
N ASN A 461 6.28 -3.82 42.52
CA ASN A 461 4.84 -3.99 42.37
C ASN A 461 4.32 -5.31 42.94
N ILE A 462 5.19 -6.32 43.09
CA ILE A 462 4.81 -7.62 43.71
C ILE A 462 4.38 -7.38 45.17
N GLN A 463 5.12 -6.58 45.97
CA GLN A 463 4.76 -6.32 47.35
C GLN A 463 3.43 -5.57 47.45
N GLY A 464 3.19 -4.57 46.54
CA GLY A 464 1.89 -3.88 46.47
C GLY A 464 0.73 -4.82 46.16
N ALA A 465 0.94 -5.82 45.30
CA ALA A 465 -0.04 -6.85 44.98
C ALA A 465 -0.34 -7.76 46.19
N ILE A 466 0.70 -8.12 46.96
CA ILE A 466 0.52 -8.90 48.20
C ILE A 466 -0.30 -8.11 49.22
N ASP A 467 0.07 -6.84 49.41
CA ASP A 467 -0.60 -5.97 50.41
C ASP A 467 -2.06 -5.69 50.00
N ALA A 468 -2.39 -5.74 48.71
CA ALA A 468 -3.75 -5.57 48.18
C ALA A 468 -4.54 -6.88 48.00
N ALA A 469 -3.92 -8.03 48.22
CA ALA A 469 -4.48 -9.34 47.86
C ALA A 469 -5.84 -9.62 48.50
N GLU A 470 -6.06 -9.21 49.74
CA GLU A 470 -7.35 -9.39 50.42
C GLU A 470 -8.46 -8.59 49.73
N VAL A 471 -8.18 -7.38 49.32
CA VAL A 471 -9.11 -6.52 48.58
C VAL A 471 -9.42 -7.13 47.21
N ASP A 472 -8.40 -7.57 46.48
CA ASP A 472 -8.53 -8.21 45.20
C ASP A 472 -9.37 -9.50 45.25
N ILE A 473 -9.12 -10.35 46.25
CA ILE A 473 -9.91 -11.56 46.47
C ILE A 473 -11.34 -11.23 46.81
N GLU A 474 -11.59 -10.17 47.57
CA GLU A 474 -12.95 -9.76 47.88
C GLU A 474 -13.71 -9.26 46.64
N LEU A 475 -13.04 -8.53 45.74
CA LEU A 475 -13.61 -8.12 44.46
C LEU A 475 -13.85 -9.32 43.53
N PHE A 476 -12.90 -10.21 43.47
CA PHE A 476 -13.00 -11.47 42.69
C PHE A 476 -14.23 -12.30 43.19
N ARG A 477 -14.42 -12.44 44.49
CA ARG A 477 -15.57 -13.14 45.06
C ARG A 477 -16.91 -12.55 44.63
N LYS A 478 -17.03 -11.22 44.61
CA LYS A 478 -18.25 -10.52 44.21
C LYS A 478 -18.64 -10.76 42.74
N ASP A 479 -17.67 -11.04 41.90
CA ASP A 479 -17.85 -11.25 40.45
C ASP A 479 -18.00 -12.75 40.08
N LEU A 480 -17.89 -13.68 41.07
CA LEU A 480 -18.13 -15.10 40.85
C LEU A 480 -19.65 -15.39 40.78
N GLU A 481 -20.02 -16.29 39.88
CA GLU A 481 -21.37 -16.87 39.85
C GLU A 481 -21.65 -17.67 41.12
N ASP A 482 -22.93 -17.74 41.55
CA ASP A 482 -23.36 -18.37 42.80
C ASP A 482 -22.80 -19.79 43.03
N SER A 483 -22.65 -20.58 41.98
CA SER A 483 -22.12 -21.94 42.09
C SER A 483 -20.60 -21.97 42.32
N GLU A 484 -19.89 -21.08 41.69
CA GLU A 484 -18.44 -20.90 41.78
C GLU A 484 -18.07 -20.27 43.13
N LEU A 485 -18.85 -19.27 43.55
CA LEU A 485 -18.69 -18.61 44.83
C LEU A 485 -18.80 -19.63 46.00
N ARG A 486 -19.85 -20.49 46.00
CA ARG A 486 -19.99 -21.54 46.97
C ARG A 486 -18.79 -22.55 46.97
N ALA A 487 -18.28 -22.89 45.77
CA ALA A 487 -17.13 -23.75 45.64
C ALA A 487 -15.84 -23.09 46.18
N PHE A 488 -15.66 -21.80 45.87
CA PHE A 488 -14.53 -21.00 46.33
C PHE A 488 -14.55 -20.86 47.85
N GLU A 489 -15.68 -20.44 48.42
CA GLU A 489 -15.81 -20.23 49.87
C GLU A 489 -15.61 -21.52 50.68
N LYS A 490 -16.18 -22.64 50.20
CA LYS A 490 -15.91 -23.95 50.79
C LYS A 490 -14.42 -24.28 50.78
N TRP A 491 -13.79 -24.22 49.61
CA TRP A 491 -12.36 -24.52 49.48
C TRP A 491 -11.50 -23.56 50.30
N PHE A 492 -11.78 -22.25 50.25
CA PHE A 492 -11.04 -21.21 50.98
C PHE A 492 -11.09 -21.41 52.51
N SER A 493 -12.26 -21.75 53.03
CA SER A 493 -12.47 -21.99 54.49
C SER A 493 -11.78 -23.27 54.99
N GLU A 494 -11.56 -24.27 54.13
CA GLU A 494 -10.93 -25.53 54.48
C GLU A 494 -9.40 -25.43 54.64
N GLN A 495 -8.74 -24.34 54.06
CA GLN A 495 -7.28 -24.24 54.05
C GLN A 495 -6.65 -23.77 55.37
N ASN A 496 -7.36 -23.03 56.22
CA ASN A 496 -6.85 -22.46 57.48
C ASN A 496 -5.52 -21.69 57.37
N ASP A 497 -5.33 -20.95 56.31
CA ASP A 497 -4.07 -20.26 55.97
C ASP A 497 -4.36 -18.76 55.80
N GLU A 498 -3.82 -17.92 56.69
CA GLU A 498 -3.98 -16.46 56.67
C GLU A 498 -3.28 -15.81 55.46
N SER A 499 -2.32 -16.52 54.84
CA SER A 499 -1.60 -16.05 53.67
C SER A 499 -2.24 -16.48 52.34
N LEU A 500 -3.38 -17.15 52.36
CA LEU A 500 -4.01 -17.78 51.20
C LEU A 500 -4.40 -16.78 50.12
N ALA A 501 -4.88 -15.62 50.48
CA ALA A 501 -5.17 -14.53 49.52
C ALA A 501 -3.89 -14.15 48.71
N GLY A 502 -2.78 -13.93 49.42
CA GLY A 502 -1.49 -13.70 48.80
C GLY A 502 -1.06 -14.83 47.87
N SER A 503 -1.26 -16.08 48.31
CA SER A 503 -0.89 -17.28 47.54
C SER A 503 -1.71 -17.42 46.25
N ILE A 504 -2.94 -16.98 46.19
CA ILE A 504 -3.76 -16.94 44.96
C ILE A 504 -3.23 -15.87 43.97
N VAL A 505 -2.92 -14.69 44.46
CA VAL A 505 -2.50 -13.54 43.68
C VAL A 505 -1.07 -13.67 43.17
N MET A 506 -0.15 -14.24 43.97
CA MET A 506 1.29 -14.33 43.68
C MET A 506 1.65 -15.26 42.50
N PRO A 507 2.72 -14.96 41.77
CA PRO A 507 3.30 -15.87 40.77
C PRO A 507 4.00 -17.06 41.49
N LYS A 508 4.15 -18.18 40.74
CA LYS A 508 4.81 -19.41 41.22
C LYS A 508 6.33 -19.32 41.37
N SER A 509 7.00 -18.44 40.63
CA SER A 509 8.47 -18.40 40.59
C SER A 509 9.08 -17.00 40.60
N ASP A 510 10.29 -16.90 41.20
CA ASP A 510 11.14 -15.70 41.15
C ASP A 510 11.67 -15.38 39.74
N ASN A 511 11.45 -16.27 38.77
CA ASN A 511 11.90 -16.12 37.38
C ASN A 511 10.92 -15.37 36.45
N SER A 512 9.76 -14.97 36.96
CA SER A 512 8.81 -14.13 36.19
C SER A 512 9.31 -12.68 36.11
N THR A 513 10.45 -12.48 35.55
CA THR A 513 11.31 -11.30 35.65
C THR A 513 10.78 -10.04 35.02
N TYR A 514 9.60 -10.04 34.37
CA TYR A 514 9.16 -8.85 33.62
C TYR A 514 7.65 -8.57 33.64
N ILE A 515 6.93 -9.18 34.54
CA ILE A 515 5.50 -8.94 34.62
C ILE A 515 5.25 -7.90 35.71
N ALA A 516 4.71 -6.74 35.31
CA ALA A 516 4.21 -5.77 36.26
C ALA A 516 2.99 -6.36 36.94
N PHE A 517 3.14 -6.81 38.18
CA PHE A 517 2.01 -7.23 38.99
C PHE A 517 1.29 -6.00 39.55
N ASN A 518 0.21 -5.62 38.87
CA ASN A 518 -0.64 -4.55 39.27
C ASN A 518 -1.89 -5.15 39.94
N HIS A 519 -2.24 -4.66 41.10
CA HIS A 519 -3.50 -4.98 41.79
C HIS A 519 -4.65 -4.10 41.25
N THR A 520 -5.90 -4.48 41.54
CA THR A 520 -7.07 -3.81 41.00
C THR A 520 -7.13 -2.32 41.35
N ALA A 521 -6.82 -1.92 42.59
CA ALA A 521 -6.83 -0.52 42.97
C ALA A 521 -5.84 0.35 42.16
N GLN A 522 -4.67 -0.19 41.83
CA GLN A 522 -3.70 0.51 40.96
C GLN A 522 -4.19 0.57 39.52
N ASN A 523 -4.73 -0.54 39.00
CA ASN A 523 -5.29 -0.58 37.65
C ASN A 523 -6.44 0.39 37.49
N ASP A 524 -7.40 0.39 38.45
CA ASP A 524 -8.56 1.30 38.43
C ASP A 524 -8.11 2.76 38.53
N ALA A 525 -7.09 3.09 39.36
CA ALA A 525 -6.52 4.44 39.39
C ALA A 525 -5.89 4.90 38.06
N MET A 526 -5.23 3.97 37.31
CA MET A 526 -4.69 4.27 35.98
C MET A 526 -5.83 4.53 34.98
N LEU A 527 -6.90 3.73 35.01
CA LEU A 527 -8.08 3.95 34.18
C LEU A 527 -8.74 5.30 34.50
N ASP A 528 -8.95 5.61 35.79
CA ASP A 528 -9.53 6.87 36.22
C ASP A 528 -8.73 8.07 35.76
N SER A 529 -7.38 8.01 35.86
CA SER A 529 -6.48 9.05 35.36
C SER A 529 -6.67 9.26 33.85
N TRP A 530 -6.80 8.20 33.06
CA TRP A 530 -7.05 8.31 31.63
C TRP A 530 -8.44 8.89 31.31
N TYR A 531 -9.51 8.38 31.98
CA TYR A 531 -10.88 8.86 31.77
C TYR A 531 -11.07 10.33 32.15
N GLN A 532 -10.35 10.82 33.17
CA GLN A 532 -10.45 12.19 33.66
C GLN A 532 -9.35 13.12 33.08
N GLY A 533 -8.29 12.58 32.55
CA GLY A 533 -7.11 13.32 32.07
C GLY A 533 -6.88 13.26 30.57
N ALA A 534 -6.20 12.22 30.08
CA ALA A 534 -5.72 12.17 28.70
C ALA A 534 -6.87 12.14 27.67
N LYS A 535 -7.92 11.36 27.93
CA LYS A 535 -9.06 11.26 27.01
C LYS A 535 -9.79 12.59 26.81
N PRO A 536 -10.31 13.28 27.84
CA PRO A 536 -11.04 14.54 27.64
C PRO A 536 -10.14 15.67 27.16
N ARG A 537 -8.84 15.64 27.43
CA ARG A 537 -7.88 16.62 26.89
C ARG A 537 -7.76 16.51 25.37
N LEU A 538 -7.57 15.28 24.84
CA LEU A 538 -7.50 15.04 23.40
C LEU A 538 -8.81 15.42 22.70
N GLU A 539 -9.95 14.95 23.24
CA GLU A 539 -11.28 15.27 22.71
C GLU A 539 -11.57 16.78 22.74
N GLY A 540 -11.10 17.49 23.77
CA GLY A 540 -11.22 18.96 23.88
C GLY A 540 -10.39 19.73 22.85
N VAL A 541 -9.20 19.25 22.52
CA VAL A 541 -8.39 19.84 21.43
C VAL A 541 -9.06 19.59 20.08
N ALA A 542 -9.55 18.40 19.83
CA ALA A 542 -10.29 18.10 18.59
C ALA A 542 -11.53 19.00 18.44
N GLU A 543 -12.31 19.18 19.50
CA GLU A 543 -13.50 20.02 19.47
C GLU A 543 -13.18 21.51 19.24
N LYS A 544 -12.09 22.00 19.83
CA LYS A 544 -11.60 23.39 19.64
C LYS A 544 -11.39 23.68 18.15
N TRP A 545 -10.84 22.75 17.37
CA TRP A 545 -10.43 22.98 15.98
C TRP A 545 -11.47 22.51 14.94
N ARG A 546 -12.39 21.60 15.31
CA ARG A 546 -13.39 21.06 14.38
C ARG A 546 -14.30 22.11 13.76
N GLY A 547 -14.60 23.19 14.48
CA GLY A 547 -15.46 24.27 14.03
C GLY A 547 -14.78 25.39 13.24
N LEU A 548 -13.46 25.27 12.97
CA LEU A 548 -12.71 26.29 12.24
C LEU A 548 -13.10 26.28 10.76
N ASP A 549 -13.49 27.43 10.22
CA ASP A 549 -13.62 27.58 8.76
C ASP A 549 -12.23 27.71 8.14
N ILE A 550 -11.69 26.58 7.68
CA ILE A 550 -10.34 26.49 7.12
C ILE A 550 -10.15 27.34 5.87
N LYS A 551 -11.22 27.63 5.10
CA LYS A 551 -11.11 28.42 3.87
C LYS A 551 -10.88 29.91 4.13
N THR A 552 -11.38 30.42 5.24
CA THR A 552 -11.27 31.83 5.62
C THR A 552 -10.26 32.10 6.72
N ALA A 553 -9.78 31.05 7.43
CA ALA A 553 -8.77 31.18 8.47
C ALA A 553 -7.46 31.74 7.93
N GLU A 554 -6.73 32.49 8.74
CA GLU A 554 -5.36 32.95 8.42
C GLU A 554 -4.38 31.79 8.46
N ASP A 555 -3.28 31.87 7.67
CA ASP A 555 -2.29 30.80 7.53
C ASP A 555 -1.63 30.45 8.89
N GLU A 556 -1.33 31.47 9.70
CA GLU A 556 -0.79 31.29 11.04
C GLU A 556 -1.76 30.53 11.96
N LYS A 557 -3.08 30.73 11.77
CA LYS A 557 -4.09 30.03 12.55
C LYS A 557 -4.23 28.56 12.13
N LEU A 558 -4.07 28.27 10.84
CA LEU A 558 -4.01 26.89 10.36
C LEU A 558 -2.80 26.17 10.94
N LEU A 559 -1.62 26.79 10.90
CA LEU A 559 -0.40 26.21 11.44
C LEU A 559 -0.49 26.01 12.97
N GLU A 560 -1.05 26.99 13.73
CA GLU A 560 -1.30 26.83 15.17
C GLU A 560 -2.12 25.56 15.47
N GLY A 561 -3.21 25.31 14.71
CA GLY A 561 -4.03 24.13 14.90
C GLY A 561 -3.32 22.83 14.56
N ILE A 562 -2.57 22.81 13.46
CA ILE A 562 -1.75 21.66 13.04
C ILE A 562 -0.76 21.29 14.15
N VAL A 563 -0.03 22.28 14.67
CA VAL A 563 0.98 22.09 15.73
C VAL A 563 0.32 21.59 17.01
N GLU A 564 -0.77 22.22 17.47
CA GLU A 564 -1.44 21.85 18.73
C GLU A 564 -1.99 20.43 18.66
N MET A 565 -2.67 20.06 17.56
CA MET A 565 -3.22 18.71 17.37
C MET A 565 -2.13 17.65 17.24
N GLY A 566 -1.08 17.89 16.45
CA GLY A 566 0.01 16.93 16.27
C GLY A 566 0.75 16.65 17.58
N MET A 567 0.97 17.70 18.39
CA MET A 567 1.59 17.53 19.71
C MET A 567 0.69 16.83 20.71
N GLU A 568 -0.61 17.15 20.73
CA GLU A 568 -1.55 16.54 21.69
C GLU A 568 -1.73 15.06 21.45
N GLU A 569 -1.74 14.59 20.21
CA GLU A 569 -1.78 13.16 19.89
C GLU A 569 -0.59 12.40 20.48
N GLY A 570 0.63 12.94 20.32
CA GLY A 570 1.82 12.34 20.94
C GLY A 570 1.75 12.39 22.48
N ARG A 571 1.32 13.53 23.03
CA ARG A 571 1.11 13.69 24.48
C ARG A 571 0.02 12.74 25.02
N TYR A 572 -1.03 12.50 24.26
CA TYR A 572 -2.05 11.54 24.62
C TYR A 572 -1.47 10.17 24.94
N TRP A 573 -0.59 9.64 24.10
CA TRP A 573 0.07 8.36 24.37
C TRP A 573 1.05 8.40 25.53
N SER A 574 1.91 9.41 25.61
CA SER A 574 3.07 9.44 26.52
C SER A 574 2.74 9.64 28.00
N SER A 575 1.47 9.89 28.32
CA SER A 575 0.98 10.09 29.68
C SER A 575 0.15 8.88 30.17
N ASP A 576 -1.03 9.16 30.63
CA ASP A 576 -1.93 8.16 31.25
C ASP A 576 -2.35 7.06 30.28
N SER A 577 -2.40 7.35 28.95
CA SER A 577 -2.85 6.37 27.96
C SER A 577 -1.92 5.17 27.86
N SER A 578 -0.58 5.36 27.87
CA SER A 578 0.37 4.25 27.81
C SER A 578 0.31 3.36 29.07
N HIS A 579 0.10 3.96 30.24
CA HIS A 579 -0.07 3.21 31.48
C HIS A 579 -1.39 2.42 31.48
N THR A 580 -2.49 3.06 31.08
CA THR A 580 -3.81 2.45 30.98
C THR A 580 -3.84 1.31 29.95
N PHE A 581 -3.22 1.52 28.78
CA PHE A 581 -3.02 0.47 27.79
C PHE A 581 -2.19 -0.70 28.36
N GLY A 582 -1.19 -0.39 29.19
CA GLY A 582 -0.34 -1.36 29.87
C GLY A 582 -1.09 -2.26 30.86
N VAL A 583 -2.23 -1.81 31.41
CA VAL A 583 -3.05 -2.60 32.33
C VAL A 583 -3.58 -3.87 31.65
N ALA A 584 -4.17 -3.74 30.47
CA ALA A 584 -4.65 -4.91 29.71
C ALA A 584 -3.52 -5.88 29.39
N LYS A 585 -2.37 -5.32 28.96
CA LYS A 585 -1.17 -6.12 28.67
C LYS A 585 -0.65 -6.87 29.89
N SER A 586 -0.47 -6.20 31.03
CA SER A 586 0.11 -6.80 32.23
C SER A 586 -0.77 -7.91 32.79
N THR A 587 -2.10 -7.75 32.73
CA THR A 587 -3.05 -8.76 33.19
C THR A 587 -3.11 -9.98 32.25
N ASP A 588 -2.98 -9.79 30.93
CA ASP A 588 -2.85 -10.87 29.96
C ASP A 588 -1.50 -11.62 30.13
N ASP A 589 -0.40 -10.89 30.27
CA ASP A 589 0.92 -11.47 30.52
C ASP A 589 0.95 -12.34 31.81
N GLN A 590 0.26 -11.90 32.87
CA GLN A 590 0.12 -12.67 34.10
C GLN A 590 -0.59 -14.02 33.87
N LEU A 591 -1.69 -13.98 33.10
CA LEU A 591 -2.40 -15.21 32.72
C LEU A 591 -1.51 -16.12 31.85
N GLN A 592 -0.86 -15.58 30.83
CA GLN A 592 0.02 -16.33 29.94
C GLN A 592 1.20 -16.96 30.67
N CYS A 593 1.82 -16.22 31.58
CA CYS A 593 2.93 -16.74 32.39
C CYS A 593 2.49 -17.90 33.28
N PHE A 594 1.35 -17.74 33.94
CA PHE A 594 0.77 -18.81 34.76
C PHE A 594 0.51 -20.09 33.93
N LEU A 595 -0.07 -19.97 32.75
CA LEU A 595 -0.34 -21.11 31.86
C LEU A 595 0.94 -21.85 31.50
N ARG A 596 1.99 -21.11 31.10
CA ARG A 596 3.27 -21.67 30.71
C ARG A 596 4.02 -22.37 31.88
N GLU A 597 3.95 -21.79 33.08
CA GLU A 597 4.67 -22.32 34.26
C GLU A 597 3.93 -23.49 34.91
N THR A 598 2.60 -23.49 34.84
CA THR A 598 1.78 -24.50 35.48
C THR A 598 1.50 -25.72 34.61
N LEU A 599 1.37 -25.47 33.28
CA LEU A 599 1.01 -26.48 32.29
C LEU A 599 2.01 -26.48 31.11
N PRO A 600 3.32 -26.66 31.34
CA PRO A 600 4.37 -26.53 30.31
C PRO A 600 4.23 -27.56 29.18
N ASP A 601 3.63 -28.71 29.46
CA ASP A 601 3.41 -29.77 28.44
C ASP A 601 2.15 -29.54 27.60
N HIS A 602 1.39 -28.47 27.88
CA HIS A 602 0.17 -28.12 27.18
C HIS A 602 0.35 -26.77 26.51
N ASN A 603 -0.07 -26.65 25.23
CA ASN A 603 0.06 -25.40 24.44
C ASN A 603 -1.11 -24.45 24.70
N PHE A 604 -1.42 -24.16 25.96
CA PHE A 604 -2.41 -23.13 26.28
C PHE A 604 -1.84 -21.73 26.13
N ILE A 605 -2.60 -20.86 25.45
CA ILE A 605 -2.31 -19.43 25.35
C ILE A 605 -3.47 -18.62 25.94
N SER A 606 -3.16 -17.49 26.58
CA SER A 606 -4.14 -16.61 27.24
C SER A 606 -5.26 -16.17 26.29
N GLY A 607 -4.93 -15.92 25.03
CA GLY A 607 -5.88 -15.53 24.00
C GLY A 607 -7.04 -16.53 23.80
N GLN A 608 -6.84 -17.82 24.05
CA GLN A 608 -7.90 -18.85 23.97
C GLN A 608 -9.02 -18.61 24.99
N PHE A 609 -8.74 -17.90 26.07
CA PHE A 609 -9.66 -17.60 27.15
C PHE A 609 -10.21 -16.17 27.12
N LEU A 610 -9.59 -15.28 26.32
CA LEU A 610 -9.93 -13.88 26.16
C LEU A 610 -10.61 -13.56 24.81
N SER A 611 -10.69 -14.54 23.91
CA SER A 611 -11.29 -14.37 22.57
C SER A 611 -12.81 -14.14 22.62
N GLY A 612 -13.34 -13.38 21.65
CA GLY A 612 -14.78 -13.12 21.51
C GLY A 612 -15.38 -12.30 22.66
N ILE A 613 -14.59 -11.44 23.29
CA ILE A 613 -15.08 -10.39 24.19
C ILE A 613 -15.38 -9.17 23.34
N GLU A 614 -16.52 -8.53 23.58
CA GLU A 614 -16.95 -7.35 22.83
C GLU A 614 -15.84 -6.28 22.78
N SER A 615 -15.52 -5.83 21.57
CA SER A 615 -14.51 -4.81 21.31
C SER A 615 -15.04 -3.73 20.34
N LYS A 616 -14.37 -2.57 20.29
CA LYS A 616 -14.70 -1.51 19.31
C LYS A 616 -14.60 -2.00 17.86
N ALA A 617 -13.64 -2.87 17.59
CA ALA A 617 -13.47 -3.47 16.26
C ALA A 617 -14.65 -4.37 15.88
N MET A 618 -15.12 -5.21 16.81
CA MET A 618 -16.31 -6.04 16.59
C MET A 618 -17.58 -5.20 16.40
N GLN A 619 -17.74 -4.12 17.17
CA GLN A 619 -18.85 -3.19 17.02
C GLN A 619 -18.84 -2.52 15.64
N ALA A 620 -17.70 -1.98 15.22
CA ALA A 620 -17.57 -1.37 13.89
C ALA A 620 -17.89 -2.37 12.76
N ASN A 621 -17.47 -3.63 12.92
CA ASN A 621 -17.79 -4.67 11.94
C ASN A 621 -19.28 -5.01 11.90
N ALA A 622 -19.96 -5.03 13.06
CA ALA A 622 -21.40 -5.24 13.13
C ALA A 622 -22.17 -4.08 12.48
N ASP A 623 -21.78 -2.82 12.76
CA ASP A 623 -22.38 -1.64 12.15
C ASP A 623 -22.21 -1.63 10.62
N LEU A 624 -21.04 -2.02 10.12
CA LEU A 624 -20.77 -2.16 8.69
C LEU A 624 -21.63 -3.26 8.05
N PHE A 625 -21.86 -4.35 8.78
CA PHE A 625 -22.72 -5.43 8.32
C PHE A 625 -24.18 -5.01 8.18
N GLU A 626 -24.68 -4.14 9.06
CA GLU A 626 -26.03 -3.57 8.91
C GLU A 626 -26.16 -2.75 7.61
N ILE A 627 -25.11 -2.00 7.24
CA ILE A 627 -25.07 -1.32 5.94
C ILE A 627 -25.09 -2.33 4.79
N ALA A 628 -24.31 -3.42 4.88
CA ALA A 628 -24.32 -4.47 3.88
C ALA A 628 -25.71 -5.13 3.70
N LYS A 629 -26.48 -5.28 4.77
CA LYS A 629 -27.88 -5.77 4.73
C LYS A 629 -28.78 -4.83 3.93
N LEU A 630 -28.71 -3.53 4.20
CA LEU A 630 -29.48 -2.52 3.46
C LEU A 630 -29.19 -2.59 1.95
N ILE A 631 -27.93 -2.81 1.57
CA ILE A 631 -27.51 -2.93 0.18
C ILE A 631 -28.05 -4.23 -0.43
N ARG A 632 -27.96 -5.37 0.29
CA ARG A 632 -28.43 -6.69 -0.17
C ARG A 632 -29.93 -6.75 -0.45
N GLU A 633 -30.75 -5.94 0.23
CA GLU A 633 -32.19 -5.85 0.04
C GLU A 633 -32.59 -5.21 -1.30
N ASN A 634 -31.66 -4.53 -1.98
CA ASN A 634 -31.91 -3.85 -3.26
C ASN A 634 -30.91 -4.37 -4.33
N GLU A 635 -31.42 -5.03 -5.37
CA GLU A 635 -30.59 -5.61 -6.44
C GLU A 635 -29.81 -4.53 -7.22
N GLU A 636 -30.39 -3.35 -7.44
CA GLU A 636 -29.75 -2.26 -8.15
C GLU A 636 -28.61 -1.65 -7.33
N LEU A 637 -28.79 -1.47 -6.03
CA LEU A 637 -27.74 -1.06 -5.11
C LEU A 637 -26.65 -2.12 -4.96
N SER A 638 -27.01 -3.40 -4.87
CA SER A 638 -26.05 -4.50 -4.85
C SER A 638 -25.20 -4.51 -6.11
N TYR A 639 -25.81 -4.35 -7.28
CA TYR A 639 -25.07 -4.24 -8.53
C TYR A 639 -24.13 -3.00 -8.51
N LEU A 640 -24.62 -1.83 -8.13
CA LEU A 640 -23.85 -0.60 -8.10
C LEU A 640 -22.60 -0.76 -7.19
N VAL A 641 -22.80 -1.25 -5.97
CA VAL A 641 -21.72 -1.45 -5.00
C VAL A 641 -20.68 -2.44 -5.50
N LEU A 642 -21.12 -3.57 -6.07
CA LEU A 642 -20.19 -4.61 -6.55
C LEU A 642 -19.50 -4.25 -7.86
N ALA A 643 -20.16 -3.51 -8.75
CA ALA A 643 -19.63 -3.15 -10.05
C ALA A 643 -18.66 -1.98 -10.04
N ILE A 644 -18.89 -0.95 -9.22
CA ILE A 644 -18.08 0.27 -9.21
C ILE A 644 -16.80 0.07 -8.38
N PRO A 645 -15.61 0.50 -8.82
CA PRO A 645 -14.39 0.45 -8.02
C PRO A 645 -14.51 1.23 -6.71
N SER A 646 -13.84 0.75 -5.65
CA SER A 646 -14.00 1.29 -4.29
C SER A 646 -13.69 2.78 -4.17
N ASN A 647 -12.68 3.27 -4.89
CA ASN A 647 -12.27 4.67 -4.91
C ASN A 647 -13.28 5.64 -5.55
N PHE A 648 -14.22 5.14 -6.37
CA PHE A 648 -15.27 5.94 -7.01
C PHE A 648 -16.66 5.68 -6.40
N LEU A 649 -16.78 4.67 -5.55
CA LEU A 649 -18.08 4.19 -5.07
C LEU A 649 -18.88 5.24 -4.32
N MET A 650 -18.26 6.03 -3.44
CA MET A 650 -18.97 7.06 -2.67
C MET A 650 -19.59 8.13 -3.58
N ALA A 651 -18.86 8.56 -4.62
CA ALA A 651 -19.37 9.53 -5.58
C ALA A 651 -20.59 8.98 -6.35
N GLU A 652 -20.52 7.72 -6.77
CA GLU A 652 -21.63 7.08 -7.49
C GLU A 652 -22.85 6.84 -6.60
N LEU A 653 -22.65 6.42 -5.34
CA LEU A 653 -23.75 6.30 -4.37
C LEU A 653 -24.46 7.65 -4.14
N ARG A 654 -23.72 8.73 -3.96
CA ARG A 654 -24.32 10.08 -3.79
C ARG A 654 -25.08 10.57 -5.03
N ASN A 655 -24.73 10.10 -6.23
CA ASN A 655 -25.43 10.39 -7.47
C ASN A 655 -26.69 9.52 -7.67
N SER A 656 -26.80 8.39 -6.97
CA SER A 656 -27.93 7.47 -7.07
C SER A 656 -29.11 7.94 -6.20
N LYS A 657 -30.29 7.99 -6.79
CA LYS A 657 -31.51 8.35 -6.06
C LYS A 657 -31.96 7.32 -5.03
N GLU A 658 -31.56 6.07 -5.21
CA GLU A 658 -31.98 4.94 -4.41
C GLU A 658 -31.02 4.66 -3.24
N ALA A 659 -29.83 5.27 -3.26
CA ALA A 659 -28.79 5.05 -2.28
C ALA A 659 -28.87 5.95 -1.03
N GLY A 660 -29.86 6.86 -0.92
CA GLY A 660 -29.90 7.87 0.15
C GLY A 660 -29.71 7.28 1.55
N ALA A 661 -30.48 6.26 1.91
CA ALA A 661 -30.36 5.61 3.22
C ALA A 661 -29.00 4.92 3.45
N VAL A 662 -28.41 4.36 2.38
CA VAL A 662 -27.07 3.75 2.45
C VAL A 662 -25.99 4.81 2.61
N VAL A 663 -26.12 5.95 1.91
CA VAL A 663 -25.20 7.10 2.04
C VAL A 663 -25.24 7.66 3.45
N ASP A 664 -26.45 7.89 4.01
CA ASP A 664 -26.62 8.37 5.39
C ASP A 664 -25.97 7.41 6.39
N ALA A 665 -26.17 6.11 6.24
CA ALA A 665 -25.58 5.09 7.12
C ALA A 665 -24.04 5.03 7.00
N ILE A 666 -23.49 5.17 5.78
CA ILE A 666 -22.03 5.27 5.56
C ILE A 666 -21.48 6.55 6.20
N ASP A 667 -22.14 7.69 6.03
CA ASP A 667 -21.70 8.96 6.61
C ASP A 667 -21.74 8.90 8.15
N GLU A 668 -22.75 8.25 8.77
CA GLU A 668 -22.80 7.98 10.21
C GLU A 668 -21.66 7.04 10.65
N TYR A 669 -21.40 5.99 9.91
CA TYR A 669 -20.27 5.07 10.16
C TYR A 669 -18.93 5.80 10.11
N LEU A 670 -18.68 6.59 9.07
CA LEU A 670 -17.44 7.35 8.91
C LEU A 670 -17.29 8.43 10.01
N LEU A 671 -18.39 9.02 10.49
CA LEU A 671 -18.35 9.94 11.62
C LEU A 671 -17.90 9.24 12.91
N ALA A 672 -18.35 8.01 13.13
CA ALA A 672 -18.03 7.22 14.32
C ALA A 672 -16.62 6.62 14.29
N TYR A 673 -16.19 6.06 13.16
CA TYR A 673 -15.00 5.23 13.03
C TYR A 673 -13.94 5.79 12.05
N GLY A 674 -14.29 6.73 11.19
CA GLY A 674 -13.50 7.14 10.04
C GLY A 674 -12.27 7.99 10.34
N HIS A 675 -12.05 8.42 11.60
CA HIS A 675 -10.82 9.11 12.02
C HIS A 675 -9.58 8.20 12.00
N GLN A 676 -9.78 6.88 12.02
CA GLN A 676 -8.69 5.92 11.98
C GLN A 676 -7.97 5.96 10.63
N GLY A 677 -6.64 6.01 10.69
CA GLY A 677 -5.75 5.93 9.56
C GLY A 677 -5.11 4.55 9.41
N TYR A 678 -4.42 4.32 8.31
CA TYR A 678 -3.66 3.09 8.04
C TYR A 678 -2.33 3.06 8.79
N SER A 679 -1.84 4.21 9.20
CA SER A 679 -0.64 4.42 10.00
C SER A 679 -0.90 5.51 11.03
N MET A 680 -0.08 5.56 12.07
CA MET A 680 -0.05 6.69 13.01
C MET A 680 0.46 7.97 12.35
N ASP A 681 1.30 7.88 11.32
CA ASP A 681 1.79 9.04 10.57
C ASP A 681 0.64 9.69 9.78
N PHE A 682 0.37 10.95 10.08
CA PHE A 682 -0.71 11.70 9.46
C PHE A 682 -0.47 12.07 7.98
N ILE A 683 0.63 11.62 7.38
CA ILE A 683 0.81 11.70 5.92
C ILE A 683 -0.16 10.76 5.19
N GLU A 684 -0.53 9.66 5.82
CA GLU A 684 -1.50 8.70 5.27
C GLU A 684 -2.94 9.18 5.49
N PRO A 685 -3.86 8.94 4.54
CA PRO A 685 -5.25 9.38 4.66
C PRO A 685 -6.00 8.65 5.78
N THR A 686 -6.98 9.34 6.37
CA THR A 686 -7.98 8.71 7.23
C THR A 686 -9.09 8.06 6.39
N GLN A 687 -9.90 7.17 6.98
CA GLN A 687 -11.02 6.54 6.27
C GLN A 687 -12.11 7.55 5.86
N ILE A 688 -12.21 8.72 6.53
CA ILE A 688 -13.11 9.81 6.09
C ILE A 688 -12.64 10.38 4.74
N GLU A 689 -11.33 10.51 4.55
CA GLU A 689 -10.76 11.08 3.31
C GLU A 689 -10.74 10.06 2.19
N ASP A 690 -10.37 8.83 2.50
CA ASP A 690 -10.34 7.71 1.55
C ASP A 690 -11.03 6.47 2.14
N PRO A 691 -12.33 6.29 1.89
CA PRO A 691 -13.08 5.13 2.36
C PRO A 691 -12.91 3.89 1.48
N SER A 692 -11.98 3.87 0.52
CA SER A 692 -11.83 2.77 -0.45
C SER A 692 -11.65 1.40 0.22
N ALA A 693 -10.84 1.34 1.30
CA ALA A 693 -10.63 0.11 2.06
C ALA A 693 -11.90 -0.35 2.80
N LEU A 694 -12.68 0.59 3.35
CA LEU A 694 -13.99 0.31 3.93
C LEU A 694 -14.93 -0.30 2.89
N PHE A 695 -14.95 0.27 1.68
CA PHE A 695 -15.78 -0.23 0.60
C PHE A 695 -15.35 -1.60 0.07
N ALA A 696 -14.06 -1.91 0.08
CA ALA A 696 -13.59 -3.26 -0.25
C ALA A 696 -14.20 -4.30 0.70
N THR A 697 -14.19 -4.02 1.99
CA THR A 697 -14.82 -4.87 3.01
C THR A 697 -16.34 -4.94 2.85
N LEU A 698 -16.99 -3.80 2.62
CA LEU A 698 -18.44 -3.74 2.40
C LEU A 698 -18.86 -4.58 1.19
N LYS A 699 -18.11 -4.52 0.09
CA LYS A 699 -18.32 -5.37 -1.10
C LYS A 699 -18.18 -6.85 -0.78
N ALA A 700 -17.16 -7.22 0.01
CA ALA A 700 -16.99 -8.61 0.42
C ALA A 700 -18.19 -9.09 1.26
N MET A 701 -18.66 -8.26 2.19
CA MET A 701 -19.88 -8.55 2.94
C MET A 701 -21.12 -8.67 2.04
N VAL A 702 -21.30 -7.75 1.09
CA VAL A 702 -22.44 -7.80 0.14
C VAL A 702 -22.39 -9.06 -0.73
N ARG A 703 -21.20 -9.51 -1.09
CA ARG A 703 -20.96 -10.72 -1.93
C ARG A 703 -21.20 -12.00 -1.16
N ASP A 704 -20.69 -12.12 0.08
CA ASP A 704 -20.83 -13.31 0.92
C ASP A 704 -22.14 -13.26 1.70
N LYS A 705 -23.19 -13.86 1.12
CA LYS A 705 -24.54 -13.91 1.72
C LYS A 705 -24.64 -14.78 2.98
N GLU A 706 -23.67 -15.67 3.21
CA GLU A 706 -23.62 -16.57 4.38
C GLU A 706 -22.91 -15.93 5.58
N TYR A 707 -22.18 -14.83 5.35
CA TYR A 707 -21.48 -14.13 6.43
C TYR A 707 -22.45 -13.44 7.41
N HIS A 708 -22.28 -13.74 8.70
CA HIS A 708 -23.00 -13.15 9.81
C HIS A 708 -22.05 -12.95 11.02
N PRO A 709 -21.82 -11.73 11.49
CA PRO A 709 -20.96 -11.47 12.66
C PRO A 709 -21.35 -12.27 13.91
N ASP A 710 -22.64 -12.40 14.19
CA ASP A 710 -23.15 -13.14 15.36
C ASP A 710 -22.75 -14.61 15.34
N GLN A 711 -22.82 -15.28 14.18
CA GLN A 711 -22.40 -16.69 14.04
C GLN A 711 -20.91 -16.87 14.32
N GLN A 712 -20.08 -15.90 13.90
CA GLN A 712 -18.66 -15.93 14.20
C GLN A 712 -18.40 -15.74 15.71
N ALA A 713 -19.11 -14.81 16.34
CA ALA A 713 -19.03 -14.59 17.78
C ALA A 713 -19.47 -15.85 18.57
N GLU A 714 -20.55 -16.53 18.15
CA GLU A 714 -21.00 -17.79 18.75
C GLU A 714 -19.95 -18.91 18.62
N LYS A 715 -19.35 -19.07 17.45
CA LYS A 715 -18.27 -20.07 17.22
C LYS A 715 -17.08 -19.80 18.15
N THR A 716 -16.65 -18.53 18.23
CA THR A 716 -15.53 -18.14 19.08
C THR A 716 -15.84 -18.38 20.56
N ALA A 717 -17.07 -18.05 21.01
CA ALA A 717 -17.53 -18.33 22.37
C ALA A 717 -17.58 -19.83 22.69
N ALA A 718 -17.99 -20.66 21.73
CA ALA A 718 -17.99 -22.12 21.90
C ALA A 718 -16.57 -22.68 22.05
N ILE A 719 -15.61 -22.24 21.23
CA ILE A 719 -14.20 -22.63 21.32
C ILE A 719 -13.63 -22.20 22.68
N ARG A 720 -13.87 -20.95 23.10
CA ARG A 720 -13.46 -20.45 24.41
C ARG A 720 -14.00 -21.30 25.56
N SER A 721 -15.28 -21.67 25.49
CA SER A 721 -15.95 -22.50 26.51
C SER A 721 -15.37 -23.92 26.55
N GLN A 722 -15.06 -24.49 25.39
CA GLN A 722 -14.38 -25.79 25.30
C GLN A 722 -13.00 -25.73 25.96
N LYS A 723 -12.17 -24.73 25.61
CA LYS A 723 -10.82 -24.57 26.17
C LYS A 723 -10.86 -24.33 27.69
N LEU A 724 -11.88 -23.59 28.18
CA LEU A 724 -12.08 -23.43 29.59
C LEU A 724 -12.42 -24.78 30.29
N GLY A 725 -13.23 -25.64 29.67
CA GLY A 725 -13.50 -26.98 30.16
C GLY A 725 -12.21 -27.84 30.24
N GLU A 726 -11.43 -27.86 29.15
CA GLU A 726 -10.17 -28.64 29.08
C GLU A 726 -9.19 -28.27 30.21
N ILE A 727 -8.99 -26.95 30.45
CA ILE A 727 -8.05 -26.51 31.47
C ILE A 727 -8.58 -26.75 32.89
N THR A 728 -9.89 -26.61 33.13
CA THR A 728 -10.48 -26.83 34.45
C THR A 728 -10.45 -28.31 34.88
N GLU A 729 -10.35 -29.25 33.95
CA GLU A 729 -10.11 -30.68 34.24
C GLU A 729 -8.66 -30.97 34.65
N LEU A 730 -7.71 -30.15 34.27
CA LEU A 730 -6.28 -30.32 34.57
C LEU A 730 -5.88 -29.65 35.89
N LEU A 731 -6.59 -28.61 36.32
CA LEU A 731 -6.24 -27.82 37.48
C LEU A 731 -7.11 -28.16 38.69
N SER A 732 -6.53 -28.10 39.89
CA SER A 732 -7.25 -28.32 41.12
C SER A 732 -6.71 -27.48 42.28
N GLY A 733 -7.51 -27.28 43.34
CA GLY A 733 -7.07 -26.60 44.56
C GLY A 733 -6.56 -25.17 44.30
N LEU A 734 -5.36 -24.88 44.83
CA LEU A 734 -4.76 -23.56 44.69
C LEU A 734 -4.53 -23.15 43.22
N GLU A 735 -4.04 -24.07 42.37
CA GLU A 735 -3.75 -23.79 40.96
C GLU A 735 -5.00 -23.43 40.17
N TYR A 736 -6.13 -24.10 40.46
CA TYR A 736 -7.41 -23.77 39.86
C TYR A 736 -7.83 -22.34 40.20
N TRP A 737 -7.75 -21.94 41.48
CA TRP A 737 -8.15 -20.60 41.90
C TRP A 737 -7.15 -19.52 41.48
N GLN A 738 -5.87 -19.84 41.38
CA GLN A 738 -4.86 -18.97 40.77
C GLN A 738 -5.17 -18.68 39.28
N PHE A 739 -5.57 -19.72 38.54
CA PHE A 739 -6.02 -19.58 37.16
C PHE A 739 -7.29 -18.72 37.07
N ARG A 740 -8.31 -19.01 37.88
CA ARG A 740 -9.59 -18.30 37.87
C ARG A 740 -9.42 -16.82 38.19
N TYR A 741 -8.60 -16.49 39.17
CA TYR A 741 -8.30 -15.10 39.53
C TYR A 741 -7.61 -14.36 38.37
N ARG A 742 -6.58 -14.94 37.75
CA ARG A 742 -5.88 -14.31 36.62
C ARG A 742 -6.75 -14.16 35.39
N LEU A 743 -7.58 -15.14 35.11
CA LEU A 743 -8.57 -15.07 34.04
C LEU A 743 -9.60 -13.95 34.30
N TRP A 744 -10.10 -13.85 35.53
CA TRP A 744 -11.00 -12.77 35.94
C TRP A 744 -10.33 -11.40 35.78
N LEU A 745 -9.12 -11.24 36.28
CA LEU A 745 -8.35 -10.01 36.20
C LEU A 745 -8.10 -9.60 34.73
N ALA A 746 -7.65 -10.53 33.88
CA ALA A 746 -7.42 -10.28 32.47
C ALA A 746 -8.72 -9.90 31.75
N ARG A 747 -9.83 -10.59 31.99
CA ARG A 747 -11.14 -10.26 31.39
C ARG A 747 -11.66 -8.88 31.82
N LYS A 748 -11.46 -8.53 33.11
CA LYS A 748 -11.91 -7.24 33.68
C LYS A 748 -11.30 -6.05 32.92
N TYR A 749 -10.04 -6.16 32.48
CA TYR A 749 -9.29 -5.05 31.89
C TYR A 749 -9.02 -5.17 30.39
N ASN A 750 -9.37 -6.29 29.74
CA ASN A 750 -9.07 -6.54 28.33
C ASN A 750 -9.56 -5.42 27.39
N TYR A 751 -10.78 -4.89 27.64
CA TYR A 751 -11.44 -3.91 26.79
C TYR A 751 -10.69 -2.56 26.70
N ILE A 752 -9.93 -2.20 27.74
CA ILE A 752 -9.38 -0.85 27.87
C ILE A 752 -8.29 -0.57 26.81
N ARG A 753 -7.62 -1.62 26.37
CA ARG A 753 -6.65 -1.51 25.30
C ARG A 753 -7.27 -0.98 24.01
N GLU A 754 -8.39 -1.55 23.59
CA GLU A 754 -9.13 -1.14 22.41
C GLU A 754 -9.72 0.27 22.58
N GLU A 755 -10.21 0.61 23.75
CA GLU A 755 -10.73 1.95 24.07
C GLU A 755 -9.65 3.03 23.95
N VAL A 756 -8.43 2.75 24.40
CA VAL A 756 -7.28 3.66 24.27
C VAL A 756 -6.82 3.75 22.79
N ALA A 757 -6.64 2.59 22.14
CA ALA A 757 -6.17 2.53 20.76
C ALA A 757 -7.16 3.15 19.76
N PHE A 758 -8.46 3.05 20.03
CA PHE A 758 -9.50 3.64 19.20
C PHE A 758 -9.36 5.16 19.01
N ARG A 759 -8.67 5.84 19.91
CA ARG A 759 -8.43 7.29 19.84
C ARG A 759 -7.10 7.67 19.20
N PHE A 760 -6.34 6.74 18.71
CA PHE A 760 -5.15 7.05 17.94
C PHE A 760 -5.52 7.73 16.62
N GLY A 761 -4.90 8.87 16.35
CA GLY A 761 -5.20 9.68 15.17
C GLY A 761 -6.56 10.37 15.22
N TYR A 762 -7.16 10.55 16.41
CA TYR A 762 -8.49 11.16 16.59
C TYR A 762 -8.60 12.55 15.99
N THR A 763 -7.49 13.31 15.98
CA THR A 763 -7.42 14.66 15.42
C THR A 763 -7.02 14.69 13.94
N TRP A 764 -6.58 13.58 13.34
CA TRP A 764 -6.06 13.58 11.95
C TRP A 764 -7.10 14.01 10.93
N SER A 765 -8.36 13.63 11.11
CA SER A 765 -9.47 14.05 10.23
C SER A 765 -9.73 15.57 10.26
N ILE A 766 -9.17 16.29 11.24
CA ILE A 766 -9.25 17.75 11.39
C ILE A 766 -7.93 18.38 10.93
N LEU A 767 -6.79 17.84 11.38
CA LEU A 767 -5.45 18.35 11.10
C LEU A 767 -5.13 18.31 9.60
N ARG A 768 -5.38 17.17 8.94
CA ARG A 768 -5.03 16.98 7.53
C ARG A 768 -5.71 17.95 6.57
N PRO A 769 -7.02 18.21 6.64
CA PRO A 769 -7.65 19.27 5.84
C PRO A 769 -7.04 20.66 6.07
N MET A 770 -6.64 20.99 7.30
CA MET A 770 -5.94 22.24 7.60
C MET A 770 -4.55 22.29 6.97
N ALA A 771 -3.80 21.19 7.04
CA ALA A 771 -2.48 21.06 6.43
C ALA A 771 -2.55 21.17 4.90
N PHE A 772 -3.52 20.50 4.26
CA PHE A 772 -3.72 20.60 2.82
C PHE A 772 -4.14 22.01 2.38
N GLU A 773 -5.00 22.69 3.14
CA GLU A 773 -5.37 24.08 2.84
C GLU A 773 -4.16 25.01 2.91
N LEU A 774 -3.34 24.87 3.96
CA LEU A 774 -2.11 25.63 4.08
C LEU A 774 -1.16 25.31 2.91
N GLY A 775 -0.97 24.02 2.62
CA GLY A 775 -0.13 23.57 1.50
C GLY A 775 -0.58 24.09 0.14
N GLU A 776 -1.89 24.10 -0.14
CA GLU A 776 -2.49 24.65 -1.35
C GLU A 776 -2.18 26.14 -1.51
N ARG A 777 -2.34 26.90 -0.42
CA ARG A 777 -2.04 28.34 -0.40
C ARG A 777 -0.56 28.65 -0.61
N LEU A 778 0.34 27.85 -0.03
CA LEU A 778 1.78 27.99 -0.20
C LEU A 778 2.24 27.56 -1.59
N ALA A 779 1.61 26.54 -2.18
CA ALA A 779 1.86 26.13 -3.56
C ALA A 779 1.38 27.20 -4.55
N ALA A 780 0.20 27.78 -4.35
CA ALA A 780 -0.30 28.89 -5.15
C ALA A 780 0.59 30.13 -5.08
N ALA A 781 1.31 30.34 -3.96
CA ALA A 781 2.30 31.41 -3.79
C ALA A 781 3.68 31.06 -4.41
N GLY A 782 3.88 29.84 -4.94
CA GLY A 782 5.14 29.39 -5.54
C GLY A 782 6.23 29.02 -4.51
N THR A 783 5.85 28.83 -3.25
CA THR A 783 6.79 28.41 -2.17
C THR A 783 6.93 26.90 -2.12
N LEU A 784 5.83 26.18 -2.41
CA LEU A 784 5.80 24.72 -2.51
C LEU A 784 5.48 24.31 -3.94
N SER A 785 5.82 23.08 -4.31
CA SER A 785 5.48 22.51 -5.62
C SER A 785 4.05 21.96 -5.66
N LYS A 786 3.61 21.38 -4.56
CA LYS A 786 2.26 20.81 -4.37
C LYS A 786 1.83 20.88 -2.91
N LYS A 787 0.53 20.75 -2.67
CA LYS A 787 -0.06 20.85 -1.31
C LYS A 787 0.51 19.86 -0.30
N ASP A 788 0.87 18.65 -0.75
CA ASP A 788 1.36 17.56 0.11
C ASP A 788 2.79 17.80 0.63
N ASP A 789 3.50 18.78 0.06
CA ASP A 789 4.85 19.14 0.50
C ASP A 789 4.88 19.66 1.94
N VAL A 790 3.74 20.14 2.45
CA VAL A 790 3.57 20.59 3.83
C VAL A 790 4.03 19.54 4.86
N PHE A 791 3.81 18.24 4.58
CA PHE A 791 4.18 17.16 5.49
C PHE A 791 5.69 16.86 5.53
N PHE A 792 6.42 17.32 4.51
CA PHE A 792 7.87 17.14 4.41
C PHE A 792 8.69 18.31 4.96
N LEU A 793 8.01 19.29 5.56
CA LEU A 793 8.62 20.42 6.23
C LEU A 793 8.35 20.36 7.75
N VAL A 794 9.23 20.98 8.54
CA VAL A 794 9.00 21.16 9.98
C VAL A 794 8.27 22.48 10.25
N SER A 795 7.73 22.65 11.45
CA SER A 795 6.91 23.83 11.80
C SER A 795 7.64 25.16 11.59
N GLU A 796 8.93 25.25 11.91
CA GLU A 796 9.75 26.45 11.69
C GLU A 796 9.91 26.80 10.20
N GLU A 797 10.02 25.78 9.33
CA GLU A 797 10.09 25.97 7.88
C GLU A 797 8.75 26.43 7.31
N LEU A 798 7.64 25.92 7.85
CA LEU A 798 6.29 26.39 7.50
C LEU A 798 6.03 27.83 7.95
N GLU A 799 6.53 28.24 9.13
CA GLU A 799 6.48 29.64 9.57
C GLU A 799 7.21 30.56 8.60
N LYS A 800 8.41 30.17 8.16
CA LYS A 800 9.18 30.92 7.14
C LYS A 800 8.46 30.98 5.79
N ALA A 801 7.81 29.88 5.38
CA ALA A 801 7.00 29.84 4.18
C ALA A 801 5.82 30.81 4.23
N ILE A 802 5.11 30.86 5.36
CA ILE A 802 4.00 31.80 5.59
C ILE A 802 4.51 33.26 5.57
N GLU A 803 5.64 33.53 6.20
CA GLU A 803 6.23 34.87 6.21
C GLU A 803 6.67 35.31 4.81
N ALA A 804 7.29 34.42 4.03
CA ALA A 804 7.69 34.67 2.65
C ALA A 804 6.47 34.98 1.78
N LYS A 805 5.39 34.19 1.89
CA LYS A 805 4.12 34.44 1.20
C LYS A 805 3.53 35.80 1.55
N ARG A 806 3.49 36.15 2.85
CA ARG A 806 2.95 37.44 3.32
C ARG A 806 3.76 38.63 2.80
N SER A 807 5.08 38.44 2.65
CA SER A 807 6.01 39.45 2.15
C SER A 807 6.09 39.47 0.62
N GLU A 808 5.36 38.62 -0.07
CA GLU A 808 5.41 38.42 -1.53
C GLU A 808 6.82 38.12 -2.07
N ILE A 809 7.66 37.46 -1.26
CA ILE A 809 9.02 37.07 -1.63
C ILE A 809 8.99 35.60 -2.07
N PRO A 810 9.39 35.28 -3.32
CA PRO A 810 9.51 33.88 -3.75
C PRO A 810 10.52 33.11 -2.87
N TYR A 811 10.13 31.94 -2.39
CA TYR A 811 10.99 31.06 -1.58
C TYR A 811 10.88 29.61 -2.07
N PRO A 812 11.30 29.33 -3.32
CA PRO A 812 11.12 28.02 -3.94
C PRO A 812 11.99 26.91 -3.34
N ASP A 813 13.03 27.25 -2.59
CA ASP A 813 13.98 26.27 -1.99
C ASP A 813 13.28 25.26 -1.07
N LEU A 814 12.17 25.65 -0.42
CA LEU A 814 11.40 24.75 0.44
C LEU A 814 10.65 23.68 -0.35
N GLY A 815 10.18 23.99 -1.56
CA GLY A 815 9.57 22.99 -2.45
C GLY A 815 10.59 21.93 -2.89
N VAL A 816 11.82 22.36 -3.21
CA VAL A 816 12.94 21.44 -3.55
C VAL A 816 13.30 20.57 -2.34
N LEU A 817 13.44 21.16 -1.15
CA LEU A 817 13.73 20.44 0.09
C LEU A 817 12.65 19.39 0.42
N ALA A 818 11.37 19.73 0.24
CA ALA A 818 10.27 18.83 0.47
C ALA A 818 10.32 17.64 -0.51
N GLU A 819 10.64 17.87 -1.78
CA GLU A 819 10.78 16.82 -2.78
C GLU A 819 11.96 15.88 -2.49
N GLU A 820 13.11 16.43 -2.09
CA GLU A 820 14.27 15.63 -1.67
C GLU A 820 13.93 14.72 -0.47
N ARG A 821 13.25 15.25 0.55
CA ARG A 821 12.83 14.49 1.72
C ARG A 821 11.79 13.42 1.37
N ARG A 822 10.88 13.71 0.43
CA ARG A 822 9.91 12.76 -0.10
C ARG A 822 10.62 11.61 -0.82
N ALA A 823 11.51 11.93 -1.76
CA ALA A 823 12.26 10.93 -2.49
C ALA A 823 13.07 10.01 -1.56
N LEU A 824 13.70 10.60 -0.53
CA LEU A 824 14.42 9.85 0.48
C LEU A 824 13.51 8.94 1.31
N ARG A 825 12.31 9.41 1.70
CA ARG A 825 11.32 8.58 2.41
C ARG A 825 10.91 7.38 1.57
N GLU A 826 10.60 7.59 0.30
CA GLU A 826 10.18 6.49 -0.61
C GLU A 826 11.33 5.48 -0.84
N ALA A 827 12.58 5.95 -0.98
CA ALA A 827 13.73 5.06 -1.07
C ALA A 827 13.93 4.22 0.22
N ARG A 828 13.70 4.81 1.38
CA ARG A 828 13.77 4.10 2.68
C ARG A 828 12.69 3.05 2.84
N LYS A 829 11.49 3.23 2.28
CA LYS A 829 10.40 2.23 2.31
C LYS A 829 10.76 0.91 1.67
N LEU A 830 11.75 0.87 0.76
CA LEU A 830 12.21 -0.36 0.15
C LEU A 830 12.97 -1.28 1.12
N HIS A 831 13.30 -0.79 2.32
CA HIS A 831 14.07 -1.52 3.32
C HIS A 831 13.19 -1.99 4.47
N HIS A 832 13.56 -3.14 5.04
CA HIS A 832 12.94 -3.64 6.26
C HIS A 832 13.76 -3.20 7.47
N PRO A 833 13.21 -2.37 8.37
CA PRO A 833 13.93 -1.93 9.56
C PRO A 833 14.15 -3.11 10.52
N PRO A 834 15.37 -3.30 11.06
CA PRO A 834 15.60 -4.28 12.12
C PRO A 834 14.71 -4.02 13.34
N GLY A 835 14.16 -5.06 13.94
CA GLY A 835 13.29 -4.95 15.12
C GLY A 835 14.01 -4.41 16.35
N THR A 836 15.32 -4.68 16.45
CA THR A 836 16.21 -4.17 17.52
C THR A 836 17.52 -3.72 16.91
N LEU A 837 18.10 -2.66 17.45
CA LEU A 837 19.40 -2.15 17.06
C LEU A 837 20.29 -1.95 18.30
N PRO A 838 21.53 -2.44 18.31
CA PRO A 838 22.10 -3.24 17.21
C PRO A 838 21.40 -4.60 17.06
N PRO A 839 21.40 -5.22 15.86
CA PRO A 839 20.62 -6.44 15.58
C PRO A 839 20.96 -7.66 16.44
N GLU A 840 22.21 -7.76 16.93
CA GLU A 840 22.68 -8.83 17.81
C GLU A 840 22.18 -8.69 19.25
N ALA A 841 21.56 -7.57 19.61
CA ALA A 841 21.11 -7.30 20.99
C ALA A 841 19.70 -7.91 21.27
N SER A 842 19.40 -9.07 20.74
CA SER A 842 18.07 -9.72 20.86
C SER A 842 17.72 -10.14 22.29
N GLU A 843 18.71 -10.35 23.15
CA GLU A 843 18.53 -10.67 24.55
C GLU A 843 19.59 -9.98 25.42
N ILE A 844 19.23 -8.94 26.16
CA ILE A 844 20.12 -8.23 27.06
C ILE A 844 19.55 -8.33 28.47
N GLY A 845 20.38 -8.87 29.40
CA GLY A 845 20.05 -8.87 30.79
C GLY A 845 18.83 -9.72 31.19
N GLY A 846 18.55 -10.81 30.48
CA GLY A 846 17.37 -11.67 30.73
C GLY A 846 16.06 -11.02 30.26
N ILE A 847 16.13 -9.80 29.66
CA ILE A 847 15.04 -9.23 28.89
C ILE A 847 15.22 -9.73 27.47
N ALA A 848 14.41 -10.67 27.05
CA ALA A 848 14.29 -11.02 25.65
C ALA A 848 13.63 -9.82 24.94
N PHE A 849 14.44 -9.03 24.23
CA PHE A 849 13.94 -8.21 23.14
C PHE A 849 13.63 -9.20 22.02
N LYS A 850 12.50 -9.91 22.15
CA LYS A 850 12.07 -10.85 21.12
C LYS A 850 12.01 -10.10 19.81
N GLU A 851 12.76 -10.58 18.84
CA GLU A 851 12.68 -10.10 17.48
C GLU A 851 11.20 -10.09 17.06
N THR A 852 10.80 -9.06 16.37
CA THR A 852 9.48 -8.98 15.75
C THR A 852 9.40 -9.88 14.50
N GLN A 853 10.49 -10.58 14.20
CA GLN A 853 10.63 -11.48 13.04
C GLN A 853 11.50 -12.67 13.43
N ILE A 854 11.18 -13.84 12.90
CA ILE A 854 12.03 -15.03 12.96
C ILE A 854 12.78 -15.15 11.63
N LYS A 855 14.10 -15.35 11.68
CA LYS A 855 14.89 -15.60 10.46
C LYS A 855 14.54 -16.98 9.92
N ASN A 856 14.15 -17.02 8.66
CA ASN A 856 13.87 -18.26 7.92
C ASN A 856 14.90 -18.42 6.79
N ASP A 857 15.30 -19.65 6.49
CA ASP A 857 16.14 -19.94 5.33
C ASP A 857 15.33 -19.72 4.04
N GLU A 858 15.92 -19.09 3.03
CA GLU A 858 15.22 -18.68 1.79
C GLU A 858 14.76 -19.86 0.93
N ASP A 859 15.42 -21.01 1.06
CA ASP A 859 15.19 -22.21 0.23
C ASP A 859 14.20 -23.23 0.83
N ASP A 860 13.63 -22.98 2.02
CA ASP A 860 12.70 -23.90 2.69
C ASP A 860 11.24 -23.47 2.46
N ASN A 861 10.41 -24.37 1.92
CA ASN A 861 8.97 -24.13 1.78
C ASN A 861 8.24 -23.96 3.13
N LEU A 862 8.93 -24.23 4.24
CA LEU A 862 8.42 -24.05 5.59
C LEU A 862 8.98 -22.78 6.22
N MET A 863 8.12 -21.82 6.49
CA MET A 863 8.46 -20.63 7.25
C MET A 863 8.02 -20.77 8.72
N ARG A 864 8.77 -20.12 9.62
CA ARG A 864 8.48 -20.10 11.06
C ARG A 864 8.19 -18.67 11.50
N GLY A 865 7.23 -18.52 12.40
CA GLY A 865 6.85 -17.28 13.01
C GLY A 865 6.36 -17.49 14.44
N PHE A 866 5.81 -16.43 15.05
CA PHE A 866 5.21 -16.53 16.38
C PHE A 866 3.82 -17.17 16.28
N ALA A 867 3.60 -18.22 17.06
CA ALA A 867 2.27 -18.81 17.28
C ALA A 867 1.41 -17.85 18.10
N VAL A 868 0.44 -17.20 17.47
CA VAL A 868 -0.31 -16.12 18.13
C VAL A 868 -1.81 -16.38 18.26
N SER A 869 -2.39 -17.17 17.38
CA SER A 869 -3.77 -17.61 17.45
C SER A 869 -3.87 -19.07 17.01
N SER A 870 -4.48 -19.90 17.84
CA SER A 870 -4.51 -21.35 17.68
C SER A 870 -5.32 -21.83 16.49
N GLY A 871 -4.95 -23.01 15.99
CA GLY A 871 -5.67 -23.73 14.94
C GLY A 871 -4.81 -23.96 13.71
N LYS A 872 -5.35 -24.76 12.78
CA LYS A 872 -4.69 -25.11 11.53
C LYS A 872 -5.66 -24.94 10.37
N VAL A 873 -5.21 -24.28 9.32
CA VAL A 873 -6.01 -24.08 8.11
C VAL A 873 -5.14 -24.14 6.86
N THR A 874 -5.73 -24.69 5.79
CA THR A 874 -5.14 -24.70 4.44
C THR A 874 -6.12 -23.97 3.51
N ALA A 875 -5.65 -22.91 2.86
CA ALA A 875 -6.45 -22.13 1.91
C ALA A 875 -5.52 -21.36 0.94
N LYS A 876 -6.13 -20.68 -0.04
CA LYS A 876 -5.41 -19.75 -0.89
C LYS A 876 -4.93 -18.53 -0.10
N ALA A 877 -3.82 -17.95 -0.49
CA ALA A 877 -3.27 -16.74 0.09
C ALA A 877 -3.77 -15.50 -0.65
N SER A 878 -4.34 -14.54 0.08
CA SER A 878 -4.52 -13.17 -0.38
C SER A 878 -3.33 -12.35 0.12
N VAL A 879 -2.35 -12.11 -0.76
CA VAL A 879 -1.20 -11.28 -0.44
C VAL A 879 -1.60 -9.83 -0.67
N ILE A 880 -1.52 -9.03 0.38
CA ILE A 880 -1.95 -7.62 0.42
C ILE A 880 -0.85 -6.81 1.09
N GLU A 881 -0.22 -5.94 0.33
CA GLU A 881 0.91 -5.14 0.82
C GLU A 881 0.48 -3.82 1.47
N GLY A 882 -0.70 -3.31 1.09
CA GLY A 882 -1.21 -2.06 1.64
C GLY A 882 -2.69 -1.83 1.35
N PRO A 883 -3.24 -0.70 1.85
CA PRO A 883 -4.68 -0.38 1.73
C PRO A 883 -5.21 -0.32 0.31
N SER A 884 -4.39 0.13 -0.65
CA SER A 884 -4.76 0.20 -2.07
C SER A 884 -5.05 -1.17 -2.70
N GLU A 885 -4.69 -2.25 -2.01
CA GLU A 885 -4.85 -3.63 -2.46
C GLU A 885 -5.96 -4.40 -1.72
N PHE A 886 -6.70 -3.76 -0.83
CA PHE A 886 -7.73 -4.43 -0.02
C PHE A 886 -8.81 -5.12 -0.89
N ASP A 887 -9.08 -4.59 -2.07
CA ASP A 887 -9.98 -5.23 -3.05
C ASP A 887 -9.48 -6.62 -3.54
N LYS A 888 -8.19 -6.95 -3.35
CA LYS A 888 -7.63 -8.29 -3.65
C LYS A 888 -8.00 -9.34 -2.60
N MET A 889 -8.61 -8.96 -1.46
CA MET A 889 -9.00 -9.90 -0.42
C MET A 889 -10.11 -10.83 -0.91
N GLU A 890 -9.80 -12.11 -1.03
CA GLU A 890 -10.76 -13.16 -1.38
C GLU A 890 -11.38 -13.74 -0.08
N PRO A 891 -12.71 -13.73 0.08
CA PRO A 891 -13.35 -14.39 1.21
C PRO A 891 -12.96 -15.87 1.32
N GLY A 892 -12.64 -16.31 2.54
CA GLY A 892 -12.18 -17.68 2.78
C GLY A 892 -10.70 -17.94 2.46
N SER A 893 -9.92 -16.91 2.18
CA SER A 893 -8.47 -17.00 1.98
C SER A 893 -7.68 -16.71 3.26
N ILE A 894 -6.39 -17.01 3.25
CA ILE A 894 -5.44 -16.61 4.29
C ILE A 894 -4.90 -15.23 3.93
N LEU A 895 -5.08 -14.25 4.82
CA LEU A 895 -4.50 -12.93 4.66
C LEU A 895 -2.99 -12.99 4.91
N VAL A 896 -2.20 -12.56 3.93
CA VAL A 896 -0.75 -12.42 4.03
C VAL A 896 -0.39 -10.94 3.84
N SER A 897 0.26 -10.33 4.82
CA SER A 897 0.55 -8.89 4.81
C SER A 897 1.89 -8.56 5.48
N PRO A 898 2.50 -7.40 5.21
CA PRO A 898 3.71 -6.97 5.90
C PRO A 898 3.47 -6.83 7.41
N LEU A 899 2.35 -6.23 7.79
CA LEU A 899 1.85 -6.06 9.15
C LEU A 899 0.37 -5.68 9.10
N THR A 900 -0.29 -5.61 10.25
CA THR A 900 -1.67 -5.12 10.33
C THR A 900 -1.81 -4.00 11.35
N THR A 901 -2.59 -2.98 10.99
CA THR A 901 -2.99 -1.85 11.84
C THR A 901 -4.51 -1.87 12.06
N PRO A 902 -5.09 -1.03 12.92
CA PRO A 902 -6.53 -1.02 13.15
C PRO A 902 -7.40 -0.93 11.89
N ALA A 903 -6.94 -0.24 10.86
CA ALA A 903 -7.65 -0.17 9.57
C ALA A 903 -7.76 -1.51 8.82
N TRP A 904 -6.90 -2.49 9.14
CA TRP A 904 -6.93 -3.84 8.55
C TRP A 904 -7.99 -4.74 9.21
N THR A 905 -8.52 -4.37 10.39
CA THR A 905 -9.43 -5.19 11.18
C THR A 905 -10.60 -5.72 10.35
N GLN A 906 -11.10 -4.93 9.43
CA GLN A 906 -12.23 -5.27 8.58
C GLN A 906 -11.94 -6.46 7.64
N LEU A 907 -10.69 -6.67 7.21
CA LEU A 907 -10.31 -7.80 6.36
C LEU A 907 -10.34 -9.13 7.10
N PHE A 908 -10.14 -9.11 8.42
CA PHE A 908 -10.18 -10.32 9.23
C PHE A 908 -11.55 -11.02 9.22
N ALA A 909 -12.61 -10.27 8.99
CA ALA A 909 -13.95 -10.83 8.84
C ALA A 909 -14.08 -11.82 7.68
N HIS A 910 -13.23 -11.70 6.67
CA HIS A 910 -13.23 -12.52 5.45
C HIS A 910 -12.06 -13.51 5.41
N ALA A 911 -11.08 -13.36 6.30
CA ALA A 911 -9.92 -14.24 6.38
C ALA A 911 -10.23 -15.51 7.16
N VAL A 912 -9.68 -16.64 6.72
CA VAL A 912 -9.69 -17.89 7.50
C VAL A 912 -8.39 -18.13 8.25
N GLY A 913 -7.40 -17.23 8.07
CA GLY A 913 -6.12 -17.25 8.77
C GLY A 913 -5.31 -16.00 8.46
N LEU A 914 -4.24 -15.77 9.22
CA LEU A 914 -3.36 -14.60 9.10
C LEU A 914 -1.89 -14.99 9.11
N VAL A 915 -1.12 -14.39 8.20
CA VAL A 915 0.35 -14.41 8.19
C VAL A 915 0.85 -12.97 8.07
N THR A 916 1.82 -12.57 8.90
CA THR A 916 2.48 -11.27 8.72
C THR A 916 4.00 -11.38 8.77
N ASP A 917 4.67 -10.51 8.01
CA ASP A 917 6.14 -10.43 8.00
C ASP A 917 6.67 -9.92 9.33
N VAL A 918 6.04 -8.90 9.87
CA VAL A 918 6.37 -8.26 11.15
C VAL A 918 5.21 -8.45 12.12
N GLY A 919 5.52 -8.73 13.37
CA GLY A 919 4.53 -8.83 14.43
C GLY A 919 5.00 -9.71 15.57
N SER A 920 4.37 -9.54 16.71
CA SER A 920 4.64 -10.28 17.93
C SER A 920 3.35 -10.82 18.54
N ILE A 921 3.45 -11.58 19.62
CA ILE A 921 2.29 -12.12 20.36
C ILE A 921 1.29 -10.99 20.78
N LEU A 922 1.77 -9.76 20.86
CA LEU A 922 1.02 -8.59 21.33
C LEU A 922 0.70 -7.58 20.22
N ALA A 923 1.08 -7.84 18.98
CA ALA A 923 0.77 -7.01 17.85
C ALA A 923 -0.74 -6.92 17.62
N HIS A 924 -1.21 -5.87 16.95
CA HIS A 924 -2.63 -5.68 16.61
C HIS A 924 -3.22 -6.93 15.93
N GLY A 925 -2.54 -7.45 14.91
CA GLY A 925 -2.99 -8.64 14.19
C GLY A 925 -3.15 -9.87 15.06
N SER A 926 -2.31 -10.04 16.09
CA SER A 926 -2.41 -11.16 17.03
C SER A 926 -3.69 -11.10 17.85
N ILE A 927 -4.08 -9.90 18.26
CA ILE A 927 -5.26 -9.70 19.08
C ILE A 927 -6.50 -9.91 18.24
N VAL A 928 -6.57 -9.23 17.11
CA VAL A 928 -7.72 -9.33 16.21
C VAL A 928 -7.91 -10.76 15.72
N ALA A 929 -6.83 -11.47 15.34
CA ALA A 929 -6.92 -12.89 14.94
C ALA A 929 -7.53 -13.76 16.06
N ARG A 930 -7.18 -13.49 17.34
CA ARG A 930 -7.78 -14.18 18.49
C ARG A 930 -9.26 -13.81 18.69
N GLU A 931 -9.62 -12.54 18.50
CA GLU A 931 -11.01 -12.08 18.59
C GLU A 931 -11.88 -12.74 17.53
N TYR A 932 -11.36 -12.84 16.30
CA TYR A 932 -12.04 -13.54 15.21
C TYR A 932 -11.89 -15.07 15.26
N GLY A 933 -11.06 -15.62 16.15
CA GLY A 933 -10.84 -17.06 16.30
C GLY A 933 -10.23 -17.70 15.06
N ILE A 934 -9.42 -16.98 14.30
CA ILE A 934 -8.71 -17.50 13.13
C ILE A 934 -7.27 -17.85 13.46
N PRO A 935 -6.72 -18.96 12.93
CA PRO A 935 -5.32 -19.31 13.08
C PRO A 935 -4.39 -18.21 12.59
N ALA A 936 -3.33 -17.90 13.33
CA ALA A 936 -2.41 -16.84 12.92
C ALA A 936 -0.96 -17.13 13.29
N VAL A 937 -0.06 -16.81 12.36
CA VAL A 937 1.39 -16.89 12.50
C VAL A 937 1.98 -15.55 12.07
N LEU A 938 2.58 -14.82 13.00
CA LEU A 938 3.14 -13.49 12.78
C LEU A 938 4.68 -13.51 12.87
N GLY A 939 5.31 -12.49 12.23
CA GLY A 939 6.74 -12.31 12.31
C GLY A 939 7.53 -13.33 11.48
N VAL A 940 6.99 -13.77 10.34
CA VAL A 940 7.68 -14.71 9.45
C VAL A 940 8.84 -14.09 8.65
N GLY A 941 8.97 -12.76 8.68
CA GLY A 941 10.10 -12.01 8.12
C GLY A 941 9.94 -11.60 6.66
N ASN A 942 9.53 -12.50 5.79
CA ASN A 942 9.47 -12.28 4.33
C ASN A 942 8.33 -13.03 3.63
N GLY A 943 7.24 -13.29 4.34
CA GLY A 943 6.08 -14.01 3.82
C GLY A 943 5.48 -13.37 2.59
N THR A 944 5.33 -12.04 2.57
CA THR A 944 4.79 -11.30 1.42
C THR A 944 5.64 -11.41 0.15
N LYS A 945 6.96 -11.63 0.28
CA LYS A 945 7.87 -11.83 -0.85
C LYS A 945 7.88 -13.26 -1.36
N ARG A 946 7.66 -14.23 -0.48
CA ARG A 946 7.77 -15.68 -0.78
C ARG A 946 6.46 -16.30 -1.20
N ILE A 947 5.35 -15.84 -0.62
CA ILE A 947 4.01 -16.34 -0.93
C ILE A 947 3.43 -15.48 -2.06
N LYS A 948 2.95 -16.13 -3.12
CA LYS A 948 2.29 -15.44 -4.24
C LYS A 948 0.79 -15.37 -3.98
N HIS A 949 0.17 -14.29 -4.44
CA HIS A 949 -1.28 -14.15 -4.40
C HIS A 949 -1.97 -15.33 -5.13
N GLY A 950 -2.97 -15.94 -4.50
CA GLY A 950 -3.68 -17.12 -5.01
C GLY A 950 -2.98 -18.47 -4.78
N GLN A 951 -1.76 -18.49 -4.24
CA GLN A 951 -1.01 -19.70 -3.92
C GLN A 951 -1.63 -20.43 -2.72
N THR A 952 -1.61 -21.77 -2.72
CA THR A 952 -2.14 -22.56 -1.61
C THR A 952 -1.10 -22.68 -0.50
N ILE A 953 -1.46 -22.29 0.71
CA ILE A 953 -0.60 -22.39 1.90
C ILE A 953 -1.32 -23.07 3.06
N THR A 954 -0.56 -23.67 3.95
CA THR A 954 -1.05 -24.16 5.24
C THR A 954 -0.43 -23.36 6.37
N ILE A 955 -1.25 -22.84 7.28
CA ILE A 955 -0.78 -22.25 8.53
C ILE A 955 -1.14 -23.14 9.72
N ASP A 956 -0.22 -23.26 10.66
CA ASP A 956 -0.39 -23.96 11.93
C ASP A 956 -0.11 -22.96 13.07
N GLY A 957 -1.17 -22.35 13.57
CA GLY A 957 -1.12 -21.31 14.61
C GLY A 957 -0.74 -21.86 16.00
N ASP A 958 -0.74 -23.17 16.18
CA ASP A 958 -0.27 -23.81 17.42
C ASP A 958 1.24 -24.01 17.41
N LYS A 959 1.82 -24.25 16.22
CA LYS A 959 3.27 -24.48 16.04
C LYS A 959 4.02 -23.24 15.57
N GLY A 960 3.32 -22.22 15.11
CA GLY A 960 3.92 -21.04 14.50
C GLY A 960 4.60 -21.34 13.16
N THR A 961 3.96 -22.15 12.29
CA THR A 961 4.53 -22.53 10.99
C THR A 961 3.60 -22.18 9.84
N VAL A 962 4.21 -21.82 8.72
CA VAL A 962 3.56 -21.57 7.43
C VAL A 962 4.24 -22.40 6.36
N GLU A 963 3.50 -23.26 5.69
CA GLU A 963 3.98 -24.18 4.65
C GLU A 963 3.39 -23.81 3.29
N ILE A 964 4.24 -23.60 2.29
CA ILE A 964 3.85 -23.34 0.90
C ILE A 964 3.68 -24.69 0.20
N LEU A 965 2.50 -24.94 -0.38
CA LEU A 965 2.16 -26.24 -0.96
C LEU A 965 2.35 -26.30 -2.49
N ASP A 966 2.18 -25.19 -3.23
CA ASP A 966 2.21 -25.13 -4.71
C ASP A 966 3.19 -24.06 -5.21
#